data_11149c98155cb03a4a34396f58d4f19b
#
_entry.id   11149c98155cb03a4a34396f58d4f19b
#
_cell.length_a   1.000
_cell.length_b   1.000
_cell.length_c   1.000
_cell.angle_alpha   90.00
_cell.angle_beta   90.00
_cell.angle_gamma   90.00
#
_symmetry.space_group_name_H-M   'P 1'
#
loop_
_entity.id
_entity.type
_entity.pdbx_description
1 polymer ?
#
loop_
_entity_poly.entity_id
_entity_poly.type
_entity_poly.pdbx_seq_one_letter_code
_entity_poly.pdbx_strand_id
1 'polypeptide(L)'
;MTSLLLLLLPIALADTTTTDSQQKLDEVVITSNAKGGRRSAKGRAATIDEHLSELSSVSLIRRGSYAWEPVVNNMQTERVSTTIDGMKIFYACTDKMDPVTSYVESSNLKSILLNSGLNGNPQSTGGIGGSLDLKLNKAGFHASAPLYSIGATAGYETNGNVQAYSVTGSASTRAFYTNGGFSYRHAGCYKEGGGRTVDFSQFQKINIFDNFGIRLARYDVLEGTVIYDRATDVGYPALNMDVSLAEAIITSLAYRHTYTGEHLRTWENKVYYNHIKHVMDDTHRPDVEIHMDMPGRSKTAGLYSLLTGQSERHKWQANIDLYYNRLFADMTMYPGGAAPMYMVTWADVGTLNTGVAFGDEVRLNATGARVRHSLNGSVKLSQQWQKINDKEGLNALSVFFPGMNDNYQQTTGRIALNYAINAKDYEVVIGAGWGSRAPTVTEAYGYYLNNTFDQYDYIGNPRLKNESATELSAKLRWMPSGRFNLSFDANAFLFSNYIIGQFEPRLSAMTVAAEGVKVYGNLSSASVLNASLTSQWHPLRALTAETTLSIARGTDNVGDPLPLIAPFSYSLRLLYTNSLFLLRGVLRGHARQTNYGAKYGETQTPAWTVVDITAETDLKWLTGKSIDSTLRLGVENLFDHRYTTYSDWCGIPQKGRNIFISLTLDY
;
A
#
# COMPACT_ATOMS: atom_id res chain seq x y z
N MET A 1 -34.80 -60.29 -15.48
CA MET A 1 -33.86 -60.55 -14.36
C MET A 1 -32.67 -59.64 -14.53
N THR A 2 -32.71 -58.50 -13.99
CA THR A 2 -31.70 -57.42 -14.13
C THR A 2 -31.32 -56.97 -12.72
N SER A 3 -30.10 -57.29 -12.32
CA SER A 3 -29.52 -56.91 -11.02
C SER A 3 -29.04 -55.48 -11.08
N LEU A 4 -29.57 -54.66 -10.19
CA LEU A 4 -29.19 -53.28 -9.94
C LEU A 4 -27.99 -53.28 -9.00
N LEU A 5 -26.80 -52.87 -9.48
CA LEU A 5 -25.60 -52.67 -8.68
C LEU A 5 -25.61 -51.25 -8.15
N LEU A 6 -25.88 -51.08 -6.86
CA LEU A 6 -25.68 -49.82 -6.15
C LEU A 6 -24.16 -49.63 -5.87
N LEU A 7 -23.54 -48.69 -6.53
CA LEU A 7 -22.21 -48.17 -6.20
C LEU A 7 -22.34 -47.14 -5.06
N LEU A 8 -21.96 -47.55 -3.85
CA LEU A 8 -21.71 -46.67 -2.74
C LEU A 8 -20.40 -45.90 -3.00
N LEU A 9 -20.48 -44.62 -3.36
CA LEU A 9 -19.36 -43.69 -3.29
C LEU A 9 -19.14 -43.29 -1.83
N PRO A 10 -17.90 -43.31 -1.31
CA PRO A 10 -17.61 -42.69 -0.03
C PRO A 10 -17.74 -41.17 -0.18
N ILE A 11 -18.64 -40.60 0.60
CA ILE A 11 -18.73 -39.17 0.79
C ILE A 11 -17.46 -38.80 1.62
N ALA A 12 -16.45 -38.27 0.94
CA ALA A 12 -15.38 -37.59 1.61
C ALA A 12 -15.99 -36.36 2.27
N LEU A 13 -16.07 -36.37 3.58
CA LEU A 13 -16.28 -35.20 4.40
C LEU A 13 -15.12 -34.23 4.07
N ALA A 14 -15.38 -33.28 3.21
CA ALA A 14 -14.55 -32.12 3.07
C ALA A 14 -14.56 -31.43 4.43
N ASP A 15 -13.40 -31.40 5.06
CA ASP A 15 -13.13 -30.58 6.23
C ASP A 15 -13.36 -29.13 5.78
N THR A 16 -14.56 -28.66 6.02
CA THR A 16 -14.89 -27.23 5.89
C THR A 16 -14.17 -26.55 7.05
N THR A 17 -12.90 -26.18 6.82
CA THR A 17 -12.34 -25.06 7.55
C THR A 17 -13.32 -23.91 7.32
N THR A 18 -14.17 -23.67 8.29
CA THR A 18 -14.98 -22.47 8.40
C THR A 18 -13.99 -21.30 8.36
N THR A 19 -13.77 -20.75 7.17
CA THR A 19 -13.29 -19.39 7.05
C THR A 19 -14.33 -18.55 7.75
N ASP A 20 -13.98 -18.19 8.98
CA ASP A 20 -14.71 -17.25 9.79
C ASP A 20 -14.99 -16.04 8.91
N SER A 21 -16.25 -15.83 8.55
CA SER A 21 -16.66 -14.69 7.73
C SER A 21 -16.46 -13.44 8.57
N GLN A 22 -15.22 -12.95 8.62
CA GLN A 22 -15.00 -11.58 9.05
C GLN A 22 -15.90 -10.72 8.16
N GLN A 23 -16.68 -9.89 8.78
CA GLN A 23 -17.37 -8.81 8.09
C GLN A 23 -16.29 -8.00 7.37
N LYS A 24 -16.13 -8.23 6.07
CA LYS A 24 -15.08 -7.60 5.26
C LYS A 24 -15.51 -6.17 5.01
N LEU A 25 -15.22 -5.29 5.96
CA LEU A 25 -15.12 -3.85 5.71
C LEU A 25 -13.86 -3.54 4.89
N ASP A 26 -12.96 -4.51 4.78
CA ASP A 26 -11.63 -4.39 4.20
C ASP A 26 -11.61 -4.91 2.78
N GLU A 27 -10.91 -4.22 1.92
CA GLU A 27 -10.58 -4.67 0.58
C GLU A 27 -9.29 -5.51 0.63
N VAL A 28 -9.32 -6.72 0.06
CA VAL A 28 -8.20 -7.66 0.08
C VAL A 28 -7.74 -7.97 -1.34
N VAL A 29 -6.46 -7.77 -1.60
CA VAL A 29 -5.79 -8.29 -2.80
C VAL A 29 -5.04 -9.57 -2.44
N ILE A 30 -5.24 -10.63 -3.21
CA ILE A 30 -4.55 -11.91 -3.02
C ILE A 30 -3.37 -11.97 -3.99
N THR A 31 -2.16 -12.08 -3.46
CA THR A 31 -0.93 -12.24 -4.24
C THR A 31 -0.58 -13.71 -4.48
N SER A 32 -1.14 -14.62 -3.67
CA SER A 32 -0.94 -16.07 -3.78
C SER A 32 -1.85 -16.71 -4.85
N ASN A 33 -1.62 -18.01 -5.17
CA ASN A 33 -2.42 -18.77 -6.15
C ASN A 33 -3.85 -19.11 -5.69
N ALA A 34 -4.33 -18.60 -4.57
CA ALA A 34 -5.70 -18.86 -4.11
C ALA A 34 -6.75 -18.46 -5.16
N LYS A 35 -7.67 -19.35 -5.46
CA LYS A 35 -8.79 -19.09 -6.36
C LYS A 35 -9.76 -18.08 -5.71
N GLY A 36 -10.08 -17.02 -6.44
CA GLY A 36 -11.01 -15.98 -6.02
C GLY A 36 -10.31 -14.83 -5.26
N GLY A 37 -10.62 -13.63 -5.61
CA GLY A 37 -10.05 -12.38 -5.10
C GLY A 37 -9.50 -11.51 -6.21
N ARG A 38 -9.31 -10.23 -5.90
CA ARG A 38 -8.69 -9.28 -6.84
C ARG A 38 -7.19 -9.56 -6.90
N ARG A 39 -6.63 -9.60 -8.07
CA ARG A 39 -5.19 -9.77 -8.31
C ARG A 39 -4.81 -9.19 -9.67
N SER A 40 -3.57 -8.78 -9.81
CA SER A 40 -3.02 -8.34 -11.08
C SER A 40 -3.13 -9.43 -12.16
N ALA A 41 -3.34 -9.02 -13.39
CA ALA A 41 -3.37 -9.90 -14.56
C ALA A 41 -2.07 -10.70 -14.74
N LYS A 42 -0.93 -10.15 -14.33
CA LYS A 42 0.40 -10.79 -14.38
C LYS A 42 0.64 -11.81 -13.26
N GLY A 43 -0.28 -11.92 -12.29
CA GLY A 43 -0.17 -12.84 -11.17
C GLY A 43 1.06 -12.54 -10.29
N ARG A 44 1.86 -13.56 -9.93
CA ARG A 44 3.08 -13.38 -9.12
C ARG A 44 4.21 -12.63 -9.82
N ALA A 45 4.18 -12.50 -11.15
CA ALA A 45 5.14 -11.68 -11.89
C ALA A 45 4.85 -10.18 -11.75
N ALA A 46 3.66 -9.79 -11.28
CA ALA A 46 3.31 -8.41 -11.02
C ALA A 46 4.12 -7.80 -9.88
N THR A 47 4.32 -6.49 -9.93
CA THR A 47 4.79 -5.68 -8.79
C THR A 47 3.69 -5.51 -7.75
N ILE A 48 4.03 -5.06 -6.54
CA ILE A 48 3.04 -4.72 -5.52
C ILE A 48 2.14 -3.57 -6.00
N ASP A 49 2.72 -2.59 -6.70
CA ASP A 49 2.01 -1.45 -7.25
C ASP A 49 0.91 -1.88 -8.25
N GLU A 50 1.22 -2.87 -9.11
CA GLU A 50 0.25 -3.44 -10.04
C GLU A 50 -0.88 -4.21 -9.32
N HIS A 51 -0.60 -4.84 -8.18
CA HIS A 51 -1.64 -5.43 -7.34
C HIS A 51 -2.50 -4.38 -6.66
N LEU A 52 -1.90 -3.29 -6.15
CA LEU A 52 -2.62 -2.18 -5.53
C LEU A 52 -3.54 -1.46 -6.50
N SER A 53 -3.15 -1.35 -7.78
CA SER A 53 -3.97 -0.73 -8.83
C SER A 53 -5.31 -1.44 -9.10
N GLU A 54 -5.47 -2.68 -8.62
CA GLU A 54 -6.75 -3.42 -8.70
C GLU A 54 -7.77 -3.00 -7.63
N LEU A 55 -7.35 -2.18 -6.64
CA LEU A 55 -8.21 -1.69 -5.55
C LEU A 55 -8.87 -0.37 -5.97
N SER A 56 -10.19 -0.27 -5.79
CA SER A 56 -10.98 0.88 -6.26
C SER A 56 -10.72 2.18 -5.48
N SER A 57 -10.33 2.06 -4.21
CA SER A 57 -10.04 3.20 -3.33
C SER A 57 -8.55 3.57 -3.28
N VAL A 58 -7.70 2.91 -4.09
CA VAL A 58 -6.27 3.17 -4.19
C VAL A 58 -5.94 3.77 -5.54
N SER A 59 -5.22 4.85 -5.54
CA SER A 59 -4.47 5.38 -6.68
C SER A 59 -2.97 5.39 -6.36
N LEU A 60 -2.14 5.62 -7.36
CA LEU A 60 -0.69 5.50 -7.22
C LEU A 60 -0.03 6.74 -7.80
N ILE A 61 0.76 7.44 -6.99
CA ILE A 61 1.63 8.51 -7.49
C ILE A 61 2.85 7.87 -8.12
N ARG A 62 3.09 8.19 -9.40
CA ARG A 62 4.14 7.61 -10.19
C ARG A 62 5.17 8.65 -10.56
N ARG A 63 6.42 8.40 -10.17
CA ARG A 63 7.60 9.24 -10.51
C ARG A 63 8.50 8.58 -11.55
N GLY A 64 8.33 7.26 -11.75
CA GLY A 64 9.08 6.41 -12.68
C GLY A 64 8.39 5.06 -12.87
N SER A 65 9.14 4.06 -13.34
CA SER A 65 8.63 2.69 -13.56
C SER A 65 8.55 1.85 -12.30
N TYR A 66 9.17 2.30 -11.20
CA TYR A 66 9.37 1.54 -9.98
C TYR A 66 8.88 2.33 -8.77
N ALA A 67 8.43 1.60 -7.71
CA ALA A 67 8.13 2.12 -6.38
C ALA A 67 7.09 3.26 -6.39
N TRP A 68 5.88 2.95 -6.81
CA TRP A 68 4.79 3.93 -6.86
C TRP A 68 4.20 4.14 -5.46
N GLU A 69 4.02 5.42 -5.10
CA GLU A 69 3.48 5.78 -3.79
C GLU A 69 1.97 5.54 -3.72
N PRO A 70 1.47 4.69 -2.78
CA PRO A 70 0.04 4.45 -2.65
C PRO A 70 -0.70 5.64 -2.03
N VAL A 71 -1.82 5.98 -2.62
CA VAL A 71 -2.77 7.00 -2.19
C VAL A 71 -4.10 6.32 -1.90
N VAL A 72 -4.62 6.46 -0.69
CA VAL A 72 -5.89 5.86 -0.27
C VAL A 72 -6.92 6.97 -0.03
N ASN A 73 -8.10 6.84 -0.63
CA ASN A 73 -9.16 7.86 -0.55
C ASN A 73 -8.69 9.28 -0.95
N ASN A 74 -7.81 9.38 -1.95
CA ASN A 74 -7.17 10.63 -2.38
C ASN A 74 -6.29 11.29 -1.29
N MET A 75 -5.75 10.50 -0.37
CA MET A 75 -4.83 10.93 0.68
C MET A 75 -3.48 10.25 0.53
N GLN A 76 -2.42 11.05 0.54
CA GLN A 76 -1.03 10.61 0.38
C GLN A 76 -0.50 9.88 1.63
N THR A 77 0.72 9.38 1.54
CA THR A 77 1.41 8.56 2.55
C THR A 77 1.42 9.15 3.96
N GLU A 78 1.43 10.47 4.12
CA GLU A 78 1.38 11.12 5.45
C GLU A 78 0.09 10.81 6.20
N ARG A 79 -0.98 10.53 5.47
CA ARG A 79 -2.33 10.24 5.99
C ARG A 79 -2.70 8.77 5.89
N VAL A 80 -1.79 7.93 5.35
CA VAL A 80 -2.01 6.48 5.17
C VAL A 80 -0.98 5.71 5.99
N SER A 81 -1.44 4.76 6.80
CA SER A 81 -0.52 3.90 7.57
C SER A 81 -0.21 2.63 6.78
N THR A 82 1.05 2.46 6.35
CA THR A 82 1.50 1.24 5.69
C THR A 82 2.36 0.41 6.64
N THR A 83 2.08 -0.90 6.72
CA THR A 83 2.83 -1.86 7.55
C THR A 83 3.15 -3.12 6.75
N ILE A 84 4.21 -3.83 7.14
CA ILE A 84 4.53 -5.17 6.64
C ILE A 84 4.34 -6.13 7.83
N ASP A 85 3.31 -7.00 7.74
CA ASP A 85 2.93 -7.94 8.80
C ASP A 85 2.82 -7.28 10.18
N GLY A 86 2.21 -6.09 10.23
CA GLY A 86 2.04 -5.26 11.43
C GLY A 86 3.27 -4.45 11.86
N MET A 87 4.42 -4.62 11.23
CA MET A 87 5.64 -3.85 11.52
C MET A 87 5.55 -2.45 10.93
N LYS A 88 5.83 -1.43 11.74
CA LYS A 88 5.93 -0.05 11.28
C LYS A 88 7.30 0.19 10.64
N ILE A 89 7.28 0.72 9.43
CA ILE A 89 8.46 0.99 8.62
C ILE A 89 8.36 2.42 8.10
N PHE A 90 9.47 3.12 8.06
CA PHE A 90 9.56 4.47 7.49
C PHE A 90 10.55 4.45 6.32
N TYR A 91 10.17 5.11 5.22
CA TYR A 91 11.03 5.31 4.08
C TYR A 91 12.25 6.20 4.45
N ALA A 92 13.30 6.15 3.65
CA ALA A 92 14.54 6.91 3.87
C ALA A 92 14.74 8.03 2.83
N CYS A 93 13.87 8.14 1.83
CA CYS A 93 13.93 9.14 0.78
C CYS A 93 13.04 10.35 1.08
N THR A 94 13.60 11.56 0.99
CA THR A 94 12.85 12.82 1.14
C THR A 94 11.74 12.97 0.10
N ASP A 95 11.96 12.46 -1.12
CA ASP A 95 11.04 12.53 -2.26
C ASP A 95 10.14 11.29 -2.40
N LYS A 96 10.15 10.40 -1.37
CA LYS A 96 9.30 9.20 -1.32
C LYS A 96 9.48 8.25 -2.51
N MET A 97 10.70 8.13 -3.02
CA MET A 97 11.05 7.19 -4.09
C MET A 97 11.08 5.73 -3.61
N ASP A 98 11.02 5.51 -2.29
CA ASP A 98 11.07 4.21 -1.63
C ASP A 98 9.86 3.98 -0.69
N PRO A 99 8.60 4.04 -1.18
CA PRO A 99 7.44 3.76 -0.34
C PRO A 99 7.56 2.36 0.28
N VAL A 100 6.97 2.16 1.45
CA VAL A 100 7.05 0.89 2.22
C VAL A 100 6.64 -0.34 1.39
N THR A 101 5.76 -0.16 0.40
CA THR A 101 5.34 -1.20 -0.54
C THR A 101 6.46 -1.71 -1.44
N SER A 102 7.51 -0.93 -1.63
CA SER A 102 8.64 -1.30 -2.48
C SER A 102 9.61 -2.30 -1.85
N TYR A 103 9.57 -2.53 -0.53
CA TYR A 103 10.50 -3.43 0.17
C TYR A 103 10.10 -4.91 0.17
N VAL A 104 9.00 -5.24 -0.46
CA VAL A 104 8.50 -6.61 -0.59
C VAL A 104 8.17 -6.95 -2.04
N GLU A 105 8.04 -8.24 -2.33
CA GLU A 105 7.66 -8.78 -3.62
C GLU A 105 6.37 -9.61 -3.51
N SER A 106 5.68 -9.84 -4.64
CA SER A 106 4.48 -10.69 -4.67
C SER A 106 4.73 -12.09 -4.11
N SER A 107 5.95 -12.61 -4.23
CA SER A 107 6.37 -13.91 -3.69
C SER A 107 6.44 -13.95 -2.16
N ASN A 108 6.68 -12.81 -1.49
CA ASN A 108 6.70 -12.71 -0.02
C ASN A 108 5.30 -12.68 0.57
N LEU A 109 4.30 -12.23 -0.19
CA LEU A 109 3.00 -11.87 0.34
C LEU A 109 1.95 -12.97 0.15
N LYS A 110 1.13 -13.12 1.16
CA LYS A 110 -0.15 -13.84 1.09
C LYS A 110 -1.26 -12.93 0.58
N SER A 111 -1.32 -11.71 1.11
CA SER A 111 -2.36 -10.73 0.75
C SER A 111 -1.96 -9.32 1.17
N ILE A 112 -2.63 -8.35 0.58
CA ILE A 112 -2.61 -6.95 0.98
C ILE A 112 -3.98 -6.64 1.58
N LEU A 113 -4.02 -6.18 2.82
CA LEU A 113 -5.24 -5.76 3.50
C LEU A 113 -5.34 -4.25 3.45
N LEU A 114 -6.41 -3.75 2.87
CA LEU A 114 -6.74 -2.33 2.86
C LEU A 114 -7.92 -2.07 3.79
N ASN A 115 -7.70 -1.25 4.80
CA ASN A 115 -8.75 -0.68 5.61
C ASN A 115 -8.95 0.78 5.20
N SER A 116 -10.10 1.09 4.64
CA SER A 116 -10.45 2.43 4.18
C SER A 116 -10.88 3.32 5.36
N GLY A 117 -10.31 4.53 5.44
CA GLY A 117 -10.67 5.54 6.43
C GLY A 117 -10.29 5.21 7.88
N LEU A 118 -11.02 5.80 8.81
CA LEU A 118 -10.75 5.73 10.25
C LEU A 118 -11.17 4.39 10.89
N ASN A 119 -11.93 3.58 10.18
CA ASN A 119 -12.40 2.27 10.63
C ASN A 119 -11.32 1.19 10.65
N GLY A 120 -10.09 1.57 10.43
CA GLY A 120 -8.97 0.68 10.26
C GLY A 120 -8.65 -0.20 11.45
N ASN A 121 -7.82 -1.19 11.20
CA ASN A 121 -7.26 -2.12 12.17
C ASN A 121 -6.71 -1.37 13.39
N PRO A 122 -7.07 -1.74 14.64
CA PRO A 122 -6.46 -1.20 15.86
C PRO A 122 -4.94 -1.32 15.92
N GLN A 123 -4.35 -2.27 15.19
CA GLN A 123 -2.89 -2.39 15.05
C GLN A 123 -2.28 -1.25 14.25
N SER A 124 -3.04 -0.60 13.33
CA SER A 124 -2.50 0.47 12.52
C SER A 124 -2.26 1.73 13.34
N THR A 125 -1.01 2.21 13.38
CA THR A 125 -0.66 3.48 13.99
C THR A 125 -0.91 4.61 12.99
N GLY A 126 -1.93 5.42 13.20
CA GLY A 126 -2.06 6.77 12.65
C GLY A 126 -2.48 6.85 11.20
N GLY A 127 -3.32 6.54 10.52
CA GLY A 127 -3.79 6.86 9.17
C GLY A 127 -5.21 7.44 9.23
N ILE A 128 -5.38 8.67 8.80
CA ILE A 128 -6.71 9.27 8.64
C ILE A 128 -7.40 8.69 7.41
N GLY A 129 -6.65 8.58 6.31
CA GLY A 129 -7.15 8.09 5.02
C GLY A 129 -7.35 6.57 4.95
N GLY A 130 -6.72 5.83 5.85
CA GLY A 130 -6.78 4.38 5.89
C GLY A 130 -5.46 3.72 6.24
N SER A 131 -5.43 2.38 6.12
CA SER A 131 -4.21 1.61 6.33
C SER A 131 -4.06 0.48 5.32
N LEU A 132 -2.80 0.25 4.93
CA LEU A 132 -2.35 -0.89 4.14
C LEU A 132 -1.53 -1.82 5.03
N ASP A 133 -1.87 -3.09 5.09
CA ASP A 133 -1.04 -4.09 5.76
C ASP A 133 -0.66 -5.19 4.77
N LEU A 134 0.64 -5.32 4.50
CA LEU A 134 1.23 -6.27 3.59
C LEU A 134 1.47 -7.58 4.36
N LYS A 135 0.51 -8.51 4.30
CA LYS A 135 0.56 -9.77 5.04
C LYS A 135 1.54 -10.74 4.40
N LEU A 136 2.55 -11.15 5.17
CA LEU A 136 3.55 -12.11 4.72
C LEU A 136 2.96 -13.51 4.56
N ASN A 137 3.48 -14.23 3.58
CA ASN A 137 3.15 -15.64 3.37
C ASN A 137 3.96 -16.50 4.33
N LYS A 138 3.29 -17.26 5.19
CA LYS A 138 3.88 -18.18 6.17
C LYS A 138 3.37 -19.58 5.89
N ALA A 139 4.27 -20.57 5.80
CA ALA A 139 3.91 -21.94 5.48
C ALA A 139 3.01 -22.60 6.54
N GLY A 140 3.18 -22.21 7.82
CA GLY A 140 2.45 -22.80 8.93
C GLY A 140 2.94 -24.22 9.27
N PHE A 141 2.35 -24.85 10.32
CA PHE A 141 2.73 -26.19 10.78
C PHE A 141 1.87 -27.25 10.12
N HIS A 142 2.49 -28.39 9.75
CA HIS A 142 1.79 -29.53 9.18
C HIS A 142 1.74 -30.71 10.16
N ALA A 143 0.53 -31.24 10.42
CA ALA A 143 0.32 -32.14 11.55
C ALA A 143 0.68 -33.62 11.29
N SER A 144 0.55 -34.10 10.03
CA SER A 144 0.61 -35.55 9.72
C SER A 144 1.99 -36.02 9.29
N ALA A 145 2.59 -35.38 8.30
CA ALA A 145 3.93 -35.72 7.77
C ALA A 145 4.64 -34.44 7.36
N PRO A 146 5.97 -34.45 7.19
CA PRO A 146 6.66 -33.32 6.59
C PRO A 146 6.07 -32.98 5.22
N LEU A 147 5.77 -31.69 5.01
CA LEU A 147 5.29 -31.16 3.74
C LEU A 147 6.35 -30.22 3.18
N TYR A 148 6.71 -30.42 1.93
CA TYR A 148 7.65 -29.58 1.19
C TYR A 148 6.92 -28.98 0.00
N SER A 149 7.23 -27.74 -0.33
CA SER A 149 6.78 -27.13 -1.57
C SER A 149 7.89 -26.31 -2.19
N ILE A 150 7.87 -26.22 -3.50
CA ILE A 150 8.73 -25.34 -4.27
C ILE A 150 7.88 -24.63 -5.30
N GLY A 151 8.10 -23.34 -5.47
CA GLY A 151 7.43 -22.53 -6.46
C GLY A 151 8.44 -21.76 -7.29
N ALA A 152 8.16 -21.60 -8.58
CA ALA A 152 8.95 -20.76 -9.48
C ALA A 152 8.03 -19.89 -10.32
N THR A 153 8.42 -18.65 -10.56
CA THR A 153 7.72 -17.75 -11.47
C THR A 153 8.72 -17.08 -12.40
N ALA A 154 8.40 -17.05 -13.69
CA ALA A 154 9.12 -16.30 -14.71
C ALA A 154 8.15 -15.39 -15.46
N GLY A 155 8.48 -14.12 -15.60
CA GLY A 155 7.70 -13.13 -16.34
C GLY A 155 8.58 -12.32 -17.28
N TYR A 156 8.02 -11.96 -18.44
CA TYR A 156 8.67 -11.10 -19.42
C TYR A 156 7.67 -10.13 -20.01
N GLU A 157 8.09 -8.87 -20.21
CA GLU A 157 7.30 -7.83 -20.87
C GLU A 157 8.12 -7.19 -21.98
N THR A 158 7.47 -6.95 -23.12
CA THR A 158 8.15 -6.38 -24.29
C THR A 158 8.48 -4.91 -24.14
N ASN A 159 7.64 -4.14 -23.46
CA ASN A 159 7.85 -2.71 -23.28
C ASN A 159 8.73 -2.43 -22.06
N GLY A 160 9.96 -1.98 -22.29
CA GLY A 160 10.99 -1.85 -21.28
C GLY A 160 11.79 -3.12 -21.04
N ASN A 161 11.59 -4.19 -21.84
CA ASN A 161 12.30 -5.47 -21.68
C ASN A 161 12.31 -5.97 -20.22
N VAL A 162 11.11 -5.93 -19.58
CA VAL A 162 10.98 -6.26 -18.16
C VAL A 162 11.14 -7.76 -17.96
N GLN A 163 11.96 -8.12 -17.00
CA GLN A 163 12.21 -9.51 -16.59
C GLN A 163 11.89 -9.64 -15.10
N ALA A 164 11.10 -10.63 -14.73
CA ALA A 164 10.73 -10.92 -13.36
C ALA A 164 10.87 -12.41 -13.08
N TYR A 165 11.75 -12.77 -12.16
CA TYR A 165 11.99 -14.15 -11.75
C TYR A 165 11.83 -14.27 -10.26
N SER A 166 11.19 -15.36 -9.79
CA SER A 166 11.16 -15.70 -8.38
C SER A 166 11.19 -17.21 -8.17
N VAL A 167 11.86 -17.62 -7.11
CA VAL A 167 11.85 -18.99 -6.61
C VAL A 167 11.52 -18.93 -5.13
N THR A 168 10.59 -19.79 -4.70
CA THR A 168 10.18 -19.94 -3.31
C THR A 168 10.26 -21.40 -2.90
N GLY A 169 10.58 -21.65 -1.63
CA GLY A 169 10.59 -22.98 -1.06
C GLY A 169 10.00 -22.98 0.34
N SER A 170 9.32 -24.04 0.70
CA SER A 170 8.87 -24.24 2.08
C SER A 170 9.05 -25.65 2.56
N ALA A 171 9.26 -25.78 3.88
CA ALA A 171 9.26 -27.03 4.61
C ALA A 171 8.42 -26.87 5.86
N SER A 172 7.48 -27.79 6.10
CA SER A 172 6.59 -27.75 7.24
C SER A 172 6.53 -29.10 7.94
N THR A 173 6.65 -29.08 9.25
CA THR A 173 6.51 -30.25 10.13
C THR A 173 5.53 -29.92 11.26
N ARG A 174 5.33 -30.83 12.18
CA ARG A 174 4.53 -30.60 13.39
C ARG A 174 5.14 -29.54 14.32
N ALA A 175 6.46 -29.46 14.38
CA ALA A 175 7.19 -28.62 15.34
C ALA A 175 7.85 -27.39 14.71
N PHE A 176 8.11 -27.40 13.41
CA PHE A 176 8.85 -26.37 12.71
C PHE A 176 8.31 -26.16 11.30
N TYR A 177 8.33 -24.92 10.84
CA TYR A 177 8.19 -24.58 9.43
C TYR A 177 9.19 -23.50 9.03
N THR A 178 9.56 -23.47 7.76
CA THR A 178 10.23 -22.35 7.11
C THR A 178 9.68 -22.17 5.72
N ASN A 179 9.63 -20.92 5.24
CA ASN A 179 9.42 -20.61 3.84
C ASN A 179 10.22 -19.38 3.46
N GLY A 180 11.06 -19.56 2.48
CA GLY A 180 11.93 -18.52 1.97
C GLY A 180 11.83 -18.39 0.46
N GLY A 181 12.44 -17.36 -0.07
CA GLY A 181 12.48 -17.13 -1.51
C GLY A 181 13.45 -16.05 -1.91
N PHE A 182 13.71 -16.06 -3.21
CA PHE A 182 14.51 -15.09 -3.93
C PHE A 182 13.71 -14.54 -5.11
N SER A 183 13.79 -13.24 -5.33
CA SER A 183 13.21 -12.59 -6.51
C SER A 183 14.21 -11.64 -7.14
N TYR A 184 14.22 -11.61 -8.47
CA TYR A 184 14.98 -10.68 -9.29
C TYR A 184 14.06 -10.00 -10.29
N ARG A 185 14.18 -8.68 -10.42
CA ARG A 185 13.52 -7.88 -11.44
C ARG A 185 14.51 -6.98 -12.14
N HIS A 186 14.34 -6.85 -13.44
CA HIS A 186 15.08 -5.90 -14.28
C HIS A 186 14.13 -5.28 -15.29
N ALA A 187 14.26 -3.98 -15.51
CA ALA A 187 13.58 -3.25 -16.57
C ALA A 187 14.52 -2.25 -17.19
N GLY A 188 14.54 -2.19 -18.52
CA GLY A 188 15.10 -1.06 -19.25
C GLY A 188 14.11 0.09 -19.37
N CYS A 189 14.51 1.16 -20.05
CA CYS A 189 13.63 2.31 -20.30
C CYS A 189 12.41 1.90 -21.13
N TYR A 190 11.21 2.26 -20.66
CA TYR A 190 9.97 1.95 -21.37
C TYR A 190 9.69 2.95 -22.49
N LYS A 191 8.79 2.57 -23.40
CA LYS A 191 8.25 3.44 -24.46
C LYS A 191 6.83 3.83 -24.15
N GLU A 192 6.52 5.12 -24.34
CA GLU A 192 5.15 5.63 -24.32
C GLU A 192 4.37 5.23 -25.58
N GLY A 193 3.06 5.50 -25.59
CA GLY A 193 2.24 5.34 -26.81
C GLY A 193 2.82 6.16 -27.97
N GLY A 194 2.94 5.54 -29.15
CA GLY A 194 3.64 6.11 -30.29
C GLY A 194 5.14 5.80 -30.34
N GLY A 195 5.69 5.07 -29.35
CA GLY A 195 7.01 4.43 -29.41
C GLY A 195 8.20 5.27 -28.97
N ARG A 196 8.02 6.52 -28.48
CA ARG A 196 9.12 7.33 -27.93
C ARG A 196 9.57 6.73 -26.59
N THR A 197 10.89 6.59 -26.43
CA THR A 197 11.49 6.12 -25.18
C THR A 197 11.36 7.19 -24.10
N VAL A 198 11.03 6.76 -22.89
CA VAL A 198 11.06 7.57 -21.67
C VAL A 198 12.38 7.26 -20.97
N ASP A 199 13.34 8.14 -21.13
CA ASP A 199 14.68 7.99 -20.56
C ASP A 199 14.60 8.00 -19.02
N PHE A 200 15.62 7.42 -18.36
CA PHE A 200 15.69 7.31 -16.91
C PHE A 200 14.47 6.62 -16.31
N SER A 201 13.99 5.54 -16.92
CA SER A 201 12.87 4.74 -16.42
C SER A 201 13.22 3.27 -16.22
N GLN A 202 14.51 2.93 -16.23
CA GLN A 202 15.04 1.60 -15.92
C GLN A 202 15.08 1.34 -14.42
N PHE A 203 15.18 0.06 -14.03
CA PHE A 203 15.50 -0.35 -12.66
C PHE A 203 15.98 -1.80 -12.59
N GLN A 204 16.72 -2.10 -11.52
CA GLN A 204 17.09 -3.46 -11.13
C GLN A 204 16.80 -3.68 -9.66
N LYS A 205 16.26 -4.85 -9.31
CA LYS A 205 15.90 -5.18 -7.93
C LYS A 205 16.16 -6.64 -7.61
N ILE A 206 16.64 -6.91 -6.38
CA ILE A 206 16.65 -8.22 -5.75
C ILE A 206 15.89 -8.18 -4.42
N ASN A 207 15.23 -9.28 -4.09
CA ASN A 207 14.58 -9.46 -2.79
C ASN A 207 14.82 -10.89 -2.31
N ILE A 208 15.21 -11.02 -1.05
CA ILE A 208 15.43 -12.30 -0.37
C ILE A 208 14.63 -12.27 0.91
N PHE A 209 13.90 -13.34 1.21
CA PHE A 209 13.15 -13.42 2.45
C PHE A 209 13.17 -14.83 3.03
N ASP A 210 13.00 -14.93 4.33
CA ASP A 210 12.65 -16.16 5.04
C ASP A 210 11.70 -15.86 6.20
N ASN A 211 10.70 -16.72 6.33
CA ASN A 211 9.78 -16.76 7.47
C ASN A 211 9.90 -18.16 8.10
N PHE A 212 10.09 -18.22 9.40
CA PHE A 212 10.15 -19.48 10.11
C PHE A 212 9.25 -19.48 11.34
N GLY A 213 8.85 -20.67 11.78
CA GLY A 213 8.08 -20.84 12.99
C GLY A 213 8.50 -22.09 13.75
N ILE A 214 8.55 -21.98 15.06
CA ILE A 214 8.88 -23.06 15.99
C ILE A 214 7.74 -23.20 16.97
N ARG A 215 7.20 -24.40 17.10
CA ARG A 215 6.20 -24.75 18.12
C ARG A 215 6.92 -25.07 19.42
N LEU A 216 6.89 -24.14 20.36
CA LEU A 216 7.53 -24.30 21.68
C LEU A 216 6.74 -25.24 22.57
N ALA A 217 5.39 -25.17 22.52
CA ALA A 217 4.46 -26.02 23.22
C ALA A 217 3.17 -26.20 22.39
N ARG A 218 2.19 -26.94 22.91
CA ARG A 218 0.92 -27.22 22.19
C ARG A 218 0.21 -25.95 21.70
N TYR A 219 0.32 -24.86 22.44
CA TYR A 219 -0.38 -23.60 22.21
C TYR A 219 0.56 -22.41 22.02
N ASP A 220 1.86 -22.65 22.04
CA ASP A 220 2.91 -21.63 22.04
C ASP A 220 3.76 -21.74 20.78
N VAL A 221 3.87 -20.64 20.07
CA VAL A 221 4.59 -20.55 18.81
C VAL A 221 5.52 -19.34 18.83
N LEU A 222 6.74 -19.56 18.38
CA LEU A 222 7.71 -18.51 18.08
C LEU A 222 7.85 -18.42 16.55
N GLU A 223 7.65 -17.23 15.98
CA GLU A 223 7.78 -16.97 14.54
C GLU A 223 8.83 -15.88 14.30
N GLY A 224 9.62 -16.05 13.26
CA GLY A 224 10.60 -15.05 12.84
C GLY A 224 10.47 -14.72 11.36
N THR A 225 10.91 -13.51 11.00
CA THR A 225 10.94 -13.00 9.63
C THR A 225 12.25 -12.27 9.39
N VAL A 226 12.83 -12.49 8.22
CA VAL A 226 13.97 -11.72 7.70
C VAL A 226 13.66 -11.38 6.24
N ILE A 227 13.79 -10.11 5.88
CA ILE A 227 13.67 -9.63 4.50
C ILE A 227 14.89 -8.77 4.20
N TYR A 228 15.55 -9.05 3.08
CA TYR A 228 16.58 -8.20 2.47
C TYR A 228 16.07 -7.77 1.10
N ASP A 229 15.99 -6.48 0.89
CA ASP A 229 15.56 -5.88 -0.37
C ASP A 229 16.62 -4.90 -0.86
N ARG A 230 16.93 -4.93 -2.14
CA ARG A 230 17.89 -4.02 -2.75
C ARG A 230 17.49 -3.67 -4.17
N ALA A 231 17.33 -2.38 -4.44
CA ALA A 231 17.16 -1.83 -5.77
C ALA A 231 18.36 -0.94 -6.14
N THR A 232 18.78 -1.02 -7.39
CA THR A 232 19.90 -0.26 -7.96
C THR A 232 19.56 0.15 -9.37
N ASP A 233 20.29 1.14 -9.90
CA ASP A 233 20.07 1.66 -11.26
C ASP A 233 18.59 2.03 -11.49
N VAL A 234 18.00 2.76 -10.54
CA VAL A 234 16.59 3.14 -10.62
C VAL A 234 16.44 4.55 -11.13
N GLY A 235 15.97 4.67 -12.38
CA GLY A 235 15.71 5.95 -13.01
C GLY A 235 14.34 6.53 -12.63
N TYR A 236 14.30 7.85 -12.46
CA TYR A 236 13.09 8.61 -12.15
C TYR A 236 12.89 9.78 -13.13
N PRO A 237 12.19 9.55 -14.26
CA PRO A 237 12.01 10.58 -15.30
C PRO A 237 11.27 11.83 -14.82
N ALA A 238 10.52 11.74 -13.73
CA ALA A 238 9.82 12.87 -13.12
C ALA A 238 10.68 13.68 -12.13
N LEU A 239 11.91 13.26 -11.87
CA LEU A 239 12.81 13.88 -10.91
C LEU A 239 14.15 14.24 -11.57
N ASN A 240 14.90 15.11 -10.92
CA ASN A 240 16.22 15.53 -11.41
C ASN A 240 17.34 14.55 -11.01
N MET A 241 17.02 13.54 -10.21
CA MET A 241 17.97 12.58 -9.66
C MET A 241 17.45 11.15 -9.85
N ASP A 242 18.37 10.21 -9.85
CA ASP A 242 18.13 8.77 -9.90
C ASP A 242 18.49 8.12 -8.55
N VAL A 243 18.17 6.84 -8.38
CA VAL A 243 18.51 6.09 -7.18
C VAL A 243 19.62 5.09 -7.50
N SER A 244 20.81 5.34 -7.00
CA SER A 244 21.93 4.42 -7.12
C SER A 244 21.81 3.25 -6.14
N LEU A 245 21.18 3.45 -4.99
CA LEU A 245 20.95 2.40 -3.99
C LEU A 245 19.69 2.69 -3.16
N ALA A 246 18.75 1.74 -3.17
CA ALA A 246 17.71 1.60 -2.14
C ALA A 246 17.86 0.22 -1.50
N GLU A 247 18.13 0.17 -0.18
CA GLU A 247 18.40 -1.08 0.54
C GLU A 247 17.57 -1.13 1.82
N ALA A 248 16.94 -2.27 2.07
CA ALA A 248 16.16 -2.51 3.27
C ALA A 248 16.53 -3.85 3.92
N ILE A 249 16.76 -3.84 5.24
CA ILE A 249 16.84 -5.03 6.09
C ILE A 249 15.68 -4.94 7.08
N ILE A 250 14.77 -5.92 7.05
CA ILE A 250 13.59 -5.97 7.91
C ILE A 250 13.58 -7.29 8.65
N THR A 251 13.51 -7.24 9.98
CA THR A 251 13.56 -8.43 10.83
C THR A 251 12.49 -8.37 11.91
N SER A 252 11.94 -9.52 12.28
CA SER A 252 11.04 -9.60 13.44
C SER A 252 11.10 -10.95 14.13
N LEU A 253 10.71 -10.94 15.40
CA LEU A 253 10.47 -12.14 16.19
C LEU A 253 9.14 -11.95 16.93
N ALA A 254 8.22 -12.92 16.78
CA ALA A 254 6.90 -12.91 17.38
C ALA A 254 6.66 -14.16 18.22
N TYR A 255 6.23 -13.99 19.46
CA TYR A 255 5.70 -15.06 20.30
C TYR A 255 4.18 -14.97 20.30
N ARG A 256 3.52 -16.11 20.03
CA ARG A 256 2.06 -16.22 20.05
C ARG A 256 1.61 -17.37 20.94
N HIS A 257 0.76 -17.05 21.91
CA HIS A 257 0.01 -18.00 22.72
C HIS A 257 -1.44 -18.09 22.24
N THR A 258 -1.96 -19.31 22.10
CA THR A 258 -3.36 -19.56 21.74
C THR A 258 -4.10 -20.09 22.96
N TYR A 259 -5.13 -19.36 23.41
CA TYR A 259 -5.96 -19.76 24.54
C TYR A 259 -7.03 -20.74 24.08
N THR A 260 -7.34 -21.71 24.94
CA THR A 260 -8.44 -22.69 24.75
C THR A 260 -9.73 -22.30 25.47
N GLY A 261 -9.70 -21.22 26.23
CA GLY A 261 -10.85 -20.70 26.98
C GLY A 261 -11.91 -20.02 26.12
N GLU A 262 -13.06 -19.73 26.73
CA GLU A 262 -14.21 -19.16 26.00
C GLU A 262 -14.04 -17.69 25.60
N HIS A 263 -13.24 -16.91 26.33
CA HIS A 263 -13.15 -15.46 26.17
C HIS A 263 -11.90 -14.96 25.49
N LEU A 264 -10.74 -15.56 25.81
CA LEU A 264 -9.45 -15.23 25.20
C LEU A 264 -9.16 -16.15 24.03
N ARG A 265 -8.61 -15.62 22.94
CA ARG A 265 -8.24 -16.36 21.72
C ARG A 265 -6.74 -16.42 21.53
N THR A 266 -6.10 -15.27 21.34
CA THR A 266 -4.66 -15.22 21.09
C THR A 266 -4.02 -14.06 21.81
N TRP A 267 -2.77 -14.25 22.22
CA TRP A 267 -1.88 -13.20 22.67
C TRP A 267 -0.62 -13.25 21.84
N GLU A 268 -0.36 -12.21 21.04
CA GLU A 268 0.80 -12.09 20.19
C GLU A 268 1.67 -10.92 20.64
N ASN A 269 2.97 -11.18 20.82
CA ASN A 269 3.96 -10.17 21.12
C ASN A 269 5.00 -10.21 20.00
N LYS A 270 5.23 -9.11 19.33
CA LYS A 270 6.22 -9.00 18.25
C LYS A 270 7.20 -7.90 18.56
N VAL A 271 8.48 -8.20 18.44
CA VAL A 271 9.57 -7.23 18.36
C VAL A 271 10.10 -7.19 16.94
N TYR A 272 10.51 -6.02 16.46
CA TYR A 272 11.01 -5.86 15.10
C TYR A 272 12.07 -4.78 15.01
N TYR A 273 12.93 -4.94 14.01
CA TYR A 273 13.92 -3.95 13.64
C TYR A 273 13.98 -3.84 12.12
N ASN A 274 14.06 -2.61 11.61
CA ASN A 274 14.33 -2.36 10.20
C ASN A 274 15.35 -1.25 10.02
N HIS A 275 16.17 -1.39 8.98
CA HIS A 275 17.15 -0.41 8.56
C HIS A 275 17.02 -0.21 7.05
N ILE A 276 16.70 1.02 6.67
CA ILE A 276 16.55 1.45 5.29
C ILE A 276 17.67 2.44 4.99
N LYS A 277 18.31 2.25 3.85
CA LYS A 277 19.28 3.17 3.27
C LYS A 277 18.85 3.52 1.86
N HIS A 278 18.85 4.78 1.54
CA HIS A 278 18.49 5.30 0.22
C HIS A 278 19.53 6.32 -0.21
N VAL A 279 20.05 6.18 -1.44
CA VAL A 279 21.04 7.10 -2.01
C VAL A 279 20.53 7.55 -3.36
N MET A 280 20.27 8.83 -3.46
CA MET A 280 19.97 9.52 -4.71
C MET A 280 21.21 10.25 -5.19
N ASP A 281 21.43 10.24 -6.51
CA ASP A 281 22.43 11.04 -7.18
C ASP A 281 21.99 11.37 -8.63
N ASP A 282 22.67 12.28 -9.24
CA ASP A 282 22.45 12.70 -10.63
C ASP A 282 23.63 12.38 -11.55
N THR A 283 24.52 11.46 -11.13
CA THR A 283 25.77 11.12 -11.82
C THR A 283 25.55 10.74 -13.28
N HIS A 284 24.43 10.11 -13.61
CA HIS A 284 24.10 9.67 -14.98
C HIS A 284 23.22 10.66 -15.75
N ARG A 285 22.90 11.82 -15.16
CA ARG A 285 22.10 12.86 -15.80
C ARG A 285 23.00 13.74 -16.66
N PRO A 286 22.71 13.94 -17.97
CA PRO A 286 23.61 14.67 -18.88
C PRO A 286 23.49 16.14 -18.59
N ASP A 287 22.77 16.91 -18.43
CA ASP A 287 22.69 18.38 -18.45
C ASP A 287 22.41 18.95 -17.04
N VAL A 288 23.18 18.53 -16.04
CA VAL A 288 23.04 19.02 -14.67
C VAL A 288 24.06 20.11 -14.39
N GLU A 289 23.60 21.29 -14.03
CA GLU A 289 24.46 22.45 -13.76
C GLU A 289 25.26 22.29 -12.45
N ILE A 290 24.61 21.74 -11.41
CA ILE A 290 25.22 21.44 -10.11
C ILE A 290 24.87 19.99 -9.74
N HIS A 291 25.86 19.10 -9.79
CA HIS A 291 25.69 17.72 -9.34
C HIS A 291 25.44 17.62 -7.84
N MET A 292 24.64 16.63 -7.43
CA MET A 292 24.33 16.44 -6.02
C MET A 292 24.14 14.97 -5.66
N ASP A 293 24.53 14.67 -4.40
CA ASP A 293 24.29 13.38 -3.74
C ASP A 293 23.38 13.60 -2.54
N MET A 294 22.36 12.74 -2.39
CA MET A 294 21.41 12.80 -1.28
C MET A 294 21.24 11.42 -0.62
N PRO A 295 22.10 11.04 0.33
CA PRO A 295 21.92 9.84 1.12
C PRO A 295 20.89 10.06 2.25
N GLY A 296 19.95 9.12 2.39
CA GLY A 296 18.99 9.06 3.47
C GLY A 296 19.06 7.75 4.24
N ARG A 297 18.72 7.78 5.52
CA ARG A 297 18.73 6.60 6.42
C ARG A 297 17.54 6.62 7.35
N SER A 298 16.86 5.49 7.45
CA SER A 298 15.80 5.24 8.42
C SER A 298 16.13 4.01 9.25
N LYS A 299 16.08 4.11 10.57
CA LYS A 299 16.24 2.98 11.50
C LYS A 299 15.06 2.95 12.43
N THR A 300 14.33 1.81 12.45
CA THR A 300 13.18 1.65 13.33
C THR A 300 13.33 0.41 14.18
N ALA A 301 13.18 0.55 15.48
CA ALA A 301 12.99 -0.57 16.41
C ALA A 301 11.61 -0.43 17.03
N GLY A 302 10.86 -1.52 17.10
CA GLY A 302 9.51 -1.45 17.66
C GLY A 302 9.03 -2.77 18.24
N LEU A 303 7.95 -2.67 18.98
CA LEU A 303 7.24 -3.80 19.53
C LEU A 303 5.73 -3.54 19.55
N TYR A 304 4.95 -4.61 19.48
CA TYR A 304 3.54 -4.56 19.85
C TYR A 304 3.12 -5.80 20.62
N SER A 305 2.08 -5.64 21.42
CA SER A 305 1.39 -6.70 22.16
C SER A 305 -0.08 -6.66 21.81
N LEU A 306 -0.57 -7.69 21.11
CA LEU A 306 -1.94 -7.82 20.65
C LEU A 306 -2.63 -8.96 21.39
N LEU A 307 -3.70 -8.63 22.09
CA LEU A 307 -4.59 -9.59 22.74
C LEU A 307 -5.92 -9.61 21.99
N THR A 308 -6.39 -10.79 21.61
CA THR A 308 -7.69 -10.97 20.98
C THR A 308 -8.60 -11.83 21.84
N GLY A 309 -9.87 -11.53 21.82
CA GLY A 309 -10.87 -12.29 22.54
C GLY A 309 -12.17 -12.38 21.74
N GLN A 310 -12.98 -13.36 22.12
CA GLN A 310 -14.27 -13.60 21.53
C GLN A 310 -15.22 -14.17 22.55
N SER A 311 -16.45 -13.72 22.57
CA SER A 311 -17.55 -14.34 23.28
C SER A 311 -18.72 -14.58 22.33
N GLU A 312 -19.88 -14.98 22.83
CA GLU A 312 -21.05 -15.19 21.99
C GLU A 312 -21.44 -13.96 21.15
N ARG A 313 -21.28 -12.75 21.72
CA ARG A 313 -21.70 -11.49 21.09
C ARG A 313 -20.56 -10.56 20.75
N HIS A 314 -19.39 -10.73 21.36
CA HIS A 314 -18.25 -9.81 21.26
C HIS A 314 -17.09 -10.46 20.54
N LYS A 315 -16.44 -9.71 19.66
CA LYS A 315 -15.15 -10.05 19.06
C LYS A 315 -14.23 -8.83 19.21
N TRP A 316 -13.37 -8.90 20.22
CA TRP A 316 -12.58 -7.74 20.60
C TRP A 316 -11.08 -7.97 20.45
N GLN A 317 -10.36 -6.87 20.38
CA GLN A 317 -8.90 -6.84 20.35
C GLN A 317 -8.38 -5.63 21.12
N ALA A 318 -7.28 -5.84 21.84
CA ALA A 318 -6.55 -4.79 22.54
C ALA A 318 -5.09 -4.83 22.08
N ASN A 319 -4.52 -3.67 21.78
CA ASN A 319 -3.15 -3.56 21.30
C ASN A 319 -2.39 -2.47 22.06
N ILE A 320 -1.15 -2.76 22.38
CA ILE A 320 -0.16 -1.78 22.84
C ILE A 320 0.94 -1.79 21.82
N ASP A 321 1.34 -0.63 21.31
CA ASP A 321 2.45 -0.48 20.37
C ASP A 321 3.45 0.56 20.86
N LEU A 322 4.71 0.30 20.55
CA LEU A 322 5.83 1.21 20.81
C LEU A 322 6.81 1.10 19.65
N TYR A 323 7.27 2.24 19.13
CA TYR A 323 8.41 2.25 18.23
C TYR A 323 9.30 3.48 18.47
N TYR A 324 10.58 3.29 18.17
CA TYR A 324 11.55 4.35 18.02
C TYR A 324 12.08 4.35 16.60
N ASN A 325 11.91 5.46 15.90
CA ASN A 325 12.47 5.67 14.56
C ASN A 325 13.48 6.80 14.58
N ARG A 326 14.56 6.67 13.83
CA ARG A 326 15.57 7.71 13.61
C ARG A 326 15.72 7.94 12.11
N LEU A 327 15.45 9.17 11.68
CA LEU A 327 15.53 9.61 10.29
C LEU A 327 16.67 10.65 10.15
N PHE A 328 17.52 10.42 9.16
CA PHE A 328 18.58 11.34 8.78
C PHE A 328 18.71 11.38 7.26
N ALA A 329 18.84 12.57 6.69
CA ALA A 329 19.23 12.76 5.30
C ALA A 329 20.04 14.03 5.16
N ASP A 330 21.03 14.00 4.27
CA ASP A 330 21.85 15.13 3.90
C ASP A 330 21.91 15.29 2.38
N MET A 331 22.47 16.37 1.92
CA MET A 331 22.72 16.65 0.52
C MET A 331 24.10 17.29 0.38
N THR A 332 24.90 16.80 -0.54
CA THR A 332 26.13 17.44 -0.96
C THR A 332 26.00 17.89 -2.40
N MET A 333 26.21 19.18 -2.65
CA MET A 333 26.18 19.79 -3.97
C MET A 333 27.60 20.10 -4.44
N TYR A 334 27.89 19.83 -5.73
CA TYR A 334 29.20 19.99 -6.35
C TYR A 334 29.16 21.05 -7.46
N PRO A 335 29.17 22.35 -7.11
CA PRO A 335 29.19 23.41 -8.12
C PRO A 335 30.51 23.40 -8.88
N GLY A 336 30.47 23.56 -10.19
CA GLY A 336 31.66 23.62 -11.02
C GLY A 336 32.58 24.78 -10.60
N GLY A 337 33.84 24.48 -10.21
CA GLY A 337 34.85 25.50 -9.85
C GLY A 337 34.75 26.10 -8.43
N ALA A 338 33.86 25.59 -7.59
CA ALA A 338 33.74 25.98 -6.18
C ALA A 338 33.86 24.78 -5.23
N ALA A 339 34.03 25.01 -3.95
CA ALA A 339 34.03 23.95 -2.94
C ALA A 339 32.66 23.30 -2.84
N PRO A 340 32.56 21.97 -2.57
CA PRO A 340 31.30 21.30 -2.31
C PRO A 340 30.51 21.97 -1.18
N MET A 341 29.21 22.08 -1.35
CA MET A 341 28.32 22.63 -0.34
C MET A 341 27.54 21.47 0.31
N TYR A 342 27.59 21.40 1.63
CA TYR A 342 26.90 20.39 2.43
C TYR A 342 25.69 20.98 3.12
N MET A 343 24.59 20.22 3.17
CA MET A 343 23.37 20.62 3.83
C MET A 343 22.66 19.42 4.43
N VAL A 344 22.14 19.55 5.65
CA VAL A 344 21.30 18.54 6.30
C VAL A 344 19.85 18.78 5.91
N THR A 345 19.23 17.82 5.23
CA THR A 345 17.85 17.91 4.75
C THR A 345 16.84 17.33 5.74
N TRP A 346 17.22 16.30 6.51
CA TRP A 346 16.54 15.81 7.72
C TRP A 346 17.51 15.78 8.89
N ALA A 347 17.26 16.59 9.89
CA ALA A 347 18.19 16.92 10.98
C ALA A 347 18.35 15.82 12.05
N ASP A 348 18.54 14.55 11.63
CA ASP A 348 18.70 13.39 12.52
C ASP A 348 17.60 13.35 13.59
N VAL A 349 16.36 13.22 13.14
CA VAL A 349 15.20 13.26 14.03
C VAL A 349 14.90 11.90 14.62
N GLY A 350 14.99 11.79 15.94
CA GLY A 350 14.52 10.64 16.71
C GLY A 350 13.02 10.80 17.04
N THR A 351 12.20 9.82 16.68
CA THR A 351 10.76 9.78 16.99
C THR A 351 10.45 8.57 17.85
N LEU A 352 10.06 8.77 19.11
CA LEU A 352 9.49 7.74 19.97
C LEU A 352 7.97 7.87 19.95
N ASN A 353 7.27 6.77 19.69
CA ASN A 353 5.81 6.74 19.75
C ASN A 353 5.34 5.57 20.63
N THR A 354 4.35 5.82 21.48
CA THR A 354 3.64 4.82 22.24
C THR A 354 2.16 4.92 21.94
N GLY A 355 1.48 3.78 21.82
CA GLY A 355 0.07 3.75 21.51
C GLY A 355 -0.66 2.64 22.23
N VAL A 356 -1.92 2.91 22.59
CA VAL A 356 -2.87 1.92 23.10
C VAL A 356 -4.12 1.97 22.24
N ALA A 357 -4.65 0.80 21.88
CA ALA A 357 -5.84 0.70 21.06
C ALA A 357 -6.75 -0.43 21.55
N PHE A 358 -8.05 -0.22 21.40
CA PHE A 358 -9.07 -1.21 21.66
C PHE A 358 -10.12 -1.16 20.56
N GLY A 359 -10.59 -2.33 20.13
CA GLY A 359 -11.68 -2.46 19.18
C GLY A 359 -12.57 -3.62 19.54
N ASP A 360 -13.88 -3.45 19.35
CA ASP A 360 -14.88 -4.49 19.62
C ASP A 360 -15.98 -4.49 18.54
N GLU A 361 -16.28 -5.67 18.02
CA GLU A 361 -17.45 -5.94 17.20
C GLU A 361 -18.50 -6.62 18.07
N VAL A 362 -19.61 -5.93 18.28
CA VAL A 362 -20.74 -6.39 19.11
C VAL A 362 -21.89 -6.83 18.23
N ARG A 363 -22.29 -8.09 18.33
CA ARG A 363 -23.54 -8.58 17.72
C ARG A 363 -24.73 -8.15 18.57
N LEU A 364 -25.66 -7.40 17.99
CA LEU A 364 -26.78 -6.81 18.73
C LEU A 364 -27.99 -7.74 18.84
N ASN A 365 -28.13 -8.73 17.96
CA ASN A 365 -29.24 -9.67 17.95
C ASN A 365 -28.79 -11.13 18.10
N ALA A 366 -29.78 -12.04 18.25
CA ALA A 366 -29.52 -13.43 18.51
C ALA A 366 -28.74 -14.13 17.40
N THR A 367 -27.96 -15.14 17.77
CA THR A 367 -27.26 -16.03 16.84
C THR A 367 -28.28 -16.75 15.95
N GLY A 368 -28.10 -16.71 14.62
CA GLY A 368 -29.03 -17.31 13.65
C GLY A 368 -30.15 -16.41 13.15
N ALA A 369 -30.23 -15.14 13.59
CA ALA A 369 -31.19 -14.19 13.03
C ALA A 369 -30.97 -14.01 11.51
N ARG A 370 -32.08 -13.93 10.73
CA ARG A 370 -32.04 -13.73 9.28
C ARG A 370 -31.37 -12.41 8.86
N VAL A 371 -31.49 -11.41 9.69
CA VAL A 371 -30.82 -10.12 9.56
C VAL A 371 -29.91 -9.95 10.74
N ARG A 372 -28.61 -9.82 10.51
CA ARG A 372 -27.61 -9.60 11.56
C ARG A 372 -27.37 -8.11 11.73
N HIS A 373 -27.47 -7.64 12.96
CA HIS A 373 -27.12 -6.29 13.36
C HIS A 373 -25.84 -6.33 14.17
N SER A 374 -24.84 -5.54 13.81
CA SER A 374 -23.62 -5.43 14.58
C SER A 374 -23.15 -3.98 14.69
N LEU A 375 -22.45 -3.72 15.79
CA LEU A 375 -21.80 -2.45 16.08
C LEU A 375 -20.32 -2.72 16.19
N ASN A 376 -19.49 -2.02 15.40
CA ASN A 376 -18.04 -2.11 15.46
C ASN A 376 -17.50 -0.76 15.95
N GLY A 377 -16.86 -0.75 17.11
CA GLY A 377 -16.24 0.42 17.71
C GLY A 377 -14.74 0.25 17.85
N SER A 378 -13.98 1.31 17.67
CA SER A 378 -12.55 1.32 17.94
C SER A 378 -12.09 2.65 18.52
N VAL A 379 -11.12 2.57 19.44
CA VAL A 379 -10.46 3.74 20.03
C VAL A 379 -8.95 3.52 20.03
N LYS A 380 -8.19 4.56 19.75
CA LYS A 380 -6.73 4.58 19.87
C LYS A 380 -6.29 5.90 20.47
N LEU A 381 -5.29 5.83 21.35
CA LEU A 381 -4.57 6.98 21.88
C LEU A 381 -3.07 6.73 21.67
N SER A 382 -2.35 7.74 21.19
CA SER A 382 -0.91 7.65 20.99
C SER A 382 -0.22 8.91 21.45
N GLN A 383 0.97 8.76 22.03
CA GLN A 383 1.85 9.84 22.43
C GLN A 383 3.14 9.74 21.63
N GLN A 384 3.53 10.83 20.99
CA GLN A 384 4.73 10.94 20.16
C GLN A 384 5.68 11.99 20.77
N TRP A 385 6.95 11.63 20.85
CA TRP A 385 8.06 12.53 21.20
C TRP A 385 9.04 12.56 20.04
N GLN A 386 9.36 13.74 19.55
CA GLN A 386 10.37 13.97 18.52
C GLN A 386 11.51 14.78 19.07
N LYS A 387 12.74 14.42 18.70
CA LYS A 387 13.95 15.16 19.07
C LYS A 387 14.88 15.29 17.87
N ILE A 388 15.34 16.51 17.62
CA ILE A 388 16.40 16.82 16.66
C ILE A 388 17.73 16.55 17.37
N ASN A 389 18.55 15.64 16.81
CA ASN A 389 19.86 15.29 17.36
C ASN A 389 21.00 16.02 16.66
N ASP A 390 20.80 16.46 15.42
CA ASP A 390 21.79 17.20 14.64
C ASP A 390 21.73 18.69 14.94
N LYS A 391 22.88 19.26 15.38
CA LYS A 391 22.96 20.68 15.76
C LYS A 391 22.99 21.62 14.55
N GLU A 392 23.56 21.18 13.42
CA GLU A 392 23.63 22.00 12.20
C GLU A 392 22.21 22.14 11.60
N GLY A 393 21.49 21.06 11.50
CA GLY A 393 20.09 21.09 11.06
C GLY A 393 19.17 21.88 12.00
N LEU A 394 19.38 21.78 13.33
CA LEU A 394 18.65 22.60 14.29
C LEU A 394 18.97 24.10 14.11
N ASN A 395 20.22 24.46 13.94
CA ASN A 395 20.64 25.84 13.71
C ASN A 395 20.08 26.39 12.40
N ALA A 396 20.12 25.60 11.33
CA ALA A 396 19.58 25.95 10.01
C ALA A 396 18.07 26.26 10.08
N LEU A 397 17.28 25.40 10.72
CA LEU A 397 15.85 25.62 10.93
C LEU A 397 15.54 26.78 11.86
N SER A 398 16.39 27.04 12.88
CA SER A 398 16.19 28.12 13.85
C SER A 398 16.32 29.52 13.23
N VAL A 399 16.96 29.63 12.06
CA VAL A 399 16.99 30.87 11.27
C VAL A 399 15.58 31.28 10.85
N PHE A 400 14.75 30.31 10.45
CA PHE A 400 13.34 30.54 10.03
C PHE A 400 12.40 30.54 11.23
N PHE A 401 12.72 29.81 12.29
CA PHE A 401 11.88 29.67 13.49
C PHE A 401 12.67 30.00 14.77
N PRO A 402 12.99 31.29 15.01
CA PRO A 402 13.75 31.70 16.20
C PRO A 402 13.08 31.19 17.48
N GLY A 403 13.90 30.67 18.39
CA GLY A 403 13.45 30.15 19.67
C GLY A 403 12.75 28.75 19.61
N MET A 404 12.88 28.04 18.50
CA MET A 404 12.38 26.66 18.43
C MET A 404 13.16 25.76 19.42
N ASN A 405 12.46 24.78 19.97
CA ASN A 405 13.08 23.75 20.80
C ASN A 405 13.60 22.60 19.91
N ASP A 406 14.52 21.80 20.43
CA ASP A 406 15.03 20.59 19.80
C ASP A 406 14.09 19.38 20.00
N ASN A 407 13.06 19.52 20.85
CA ASN A 407 12.11 18.47 21.18
C ASN A 407 10.67 18.96 21.11
N TYR A 408 9.80 18.04 20.66
CA TYR A 408 8.36 18.26 20.52
C TYR A 408 7.61 17.04 21.02
N GLN A 409 6.44 17.31 21.60
CA GLN A 409 5.57 16.29 22.15
C GLN A 409 4.17 16.48 21.60
N GLN A 410 3.54 15.39 21.12
CA GLN A 410 2.24 15.43 20.48
C GLN A 410 1.41 14.24 20.88
N THR A 411 0.16 14.50 21.25
CA THR A 411 -0.85 13.46 21.56
C THR A 411 -1.79 13.36 20.36
N THR A 412 -2.03 12.15 19.88
CA THR A 412 -2.97 11.86 18.80
C THR A 412 -3.98 10.83 19.24
N GLY A 413 -5.18 10.91 18.71
CA GLY A 413 -6.27 10.00 19.03
C GLY A 413 -7.06 9.59 17.80
N ARG A 414 -7.78 8.49 17.93
CA ARG A 414 -8.78 8.02 16.96
C ARG A 414 -9.93 7.36 17.68
N ILE A 415 -11.14 7.66 17.24
CA ILE A 415 -12.35 6.96 17.61
C ILE A 415 -13.19 6.72 16.36
N ALA A 416 -13.73 5.53 16.19
CA ALA A 416 -14.61 5.21 15.07
C ALA A 416 -15.72 4.27 15.54
N LEU A 417 -16.89 4.43 14.95
CA LEU A 417 -18.07 3.63 15.21
C LEU A 417 -18.79 3.31 13.91
N ASN A 418 -19.09 2.03 13.68
CA ASN A 418 -19.83 1.56 12.51
C ASN A 418 -20.99 0.70 12.94
N TYR A 419 -22.14 0.97 12.37
CA TYR A 419 -23.31 0.13 12.48
C TYR A 419 -23.52 -0.64 11.19
N ALA A 420 -23.60 -1.95 11.28
CA ALA A 420 -23.76 -2.82 10.13
C ALA A 420 -25.04 -3.66 10.22
N ILE A 421 -25.75 -3.72 9.11
CA ILE A 421 -26.91 -4.58 8.89
C ILE A 421 -26.54 -5.55 7.78
N ASN A 422 -26.53 -6.85 8.07
CA ASN A 422 -26.26 -7.90 7.10
C ASN A 422 -27.47 -8.82 6.98
N ALA A 423 -28.03 -8.88 5.78
CA ALA A 423 -29.08 -9.80 5.37
C ALA A 423 -28.60 -10.65 4.19
N LYS A 424 -29.40 -11.61 3.78
CA LYS A 424 -29.08 -12.46 2.63
C LYS A 424 -28.86 -11.65 1.34
N ASP A 425 -29.70 -10.64 1.13
CA ASP A 425 -29.79 -9.93 -0.14
C ASP A 425 -29.23 -8.49 -0.07
N TYR A 426 -28.85 -8.01 1.12
CA TYR A 426 -28.24 -6.70 1.28
C TYR A 426 -27.32 -6.62 2.50
N GLU A 427 -26.34 -5.74 2.40
CA GLU A 427 -25.47 -5.28 3.49
C GLU A 427 -25.47 -3.77 3.51
N VAL A 428 -25.67 -3.17 4.67
CA VAL A 428 -25.60 -1.73 4.88
C VAL A 428 -24.63 -1.47 6.02
N VAL A 429 -23.65 -0.60 5.82
CA VAL A 429 -22.76 -0.14 6.86
C VAL A 429 -22.76 1.37 6.85
N ILE A 430 -23.00 1.98 8.00
CA ILE A 430 -22.90 3.42 8.21
C ILE A 430 -21.89 3.65 9.33
N GLY A 431 -20.95 4.55 9.08
CA GLY A 431 -19.84 4.83 9.98
C GLY A 431 -19.62 6.31 10.23
N ALA A 432 -19.11 6.60 11.41
CA ALA A 432 -18.59 7.91 11.77
C ALA A 432 -17.34 7.73 12.62
N GLY A 433 -16.36 8.61 12.43
CA GLY A 433 -15.13 8.59 13.19
C GLY A 433 -14.49 9.96 13.27
N TRP A 434 -13.57 10.09 14.20
CA TRP A 434 -12.66 11.21 14.33
C TRP A 434 -11.25 10.68 14.56
N GLY A 435 -10.27 11.29 13.91
CA GLY A 435 -8.87 10.91 14.09
C GLY A 435 -7.93 12.08 13.87
N SER A 436 -6.77 11.99 14.52
CA SER A 436 -5.71 12.98 14.37
C SER A 436 -4.36 12.32 14.08
N ARG A 437 -3.47 13.05 13.42
CA ARG A 437 -2.08 12.68 13.19
C ARG A 437 -1.12 13.80 13.59
N ALA A 438 0.06 13.43 14.02
CA ALA A 438 1.15 14.37 14.17
C ALA A 438 1.77 14.71 12.80
N PRO A 439 2.41 15.89 12.65
CA PRO A 439 3.25 16.19 11.50
C PRO A 439 4.37 15.16 11.34
N THR A 440 4.70 14.82 10.10
CA THR A 440 5.85 13.98 9.77
C THR A 440 7.17 14.74 9.96
N VAL A 441 8.29 14.02 9.91
CA VAL A 441 9.62 14.63 9.98
C VAL A 441 9.82 15.62 8.82
N THR A 442 9.37 15.28 7.61
CA THR A 442 9.40 16.17 6.44
C THR A 442 8.61 17.44 6.66
N GLU A 443 7.36 17.31 7.14
CA GLU A 443 6.49 18.46 7.38
C GLU A 443 6.95 19.36 8.49
N ALA A 444 7.59 18.80 9.53
CA ALA A 444 8.04 19.57 10.69
C ALA A 444 9.49 20.08 10.57
N TYR A 445 10.39 19.30 9.96
CA TYR A 445 11.82 19.51 10.02
C TYR A 445 12.55 19.35 8.69
N GLY A 446 11.86 19.20 7.57
CA GLY A 446 12.47 19.18 6.23
C GLY A 446 13.14 20.52 5.93
N TYR A 447 14.30 20.50 5.27
CA TYR A 447 15.06 21.70 5.00
C TYR A 447 15.44 21.79 3.52
N TYR A 448 14.84 22.73 2.79
CA TYR A 448 14.99 22.96 1.36
C TYR A 448 14.85 21.69 0.50
N LEU A 449 13.74 20.99 0.71
CA LEU A 449 13.41 19.82 -0.09
C LEU A 449 12.77 20.26 -1.40
N ASN A 450 13.43 20.05 -2.52
CA ASN A 450 12.88 20.39 -3.82
C ASN A 450 11.74 19.46 -4.20
N ASN A 451 10.61 20.02 -4.61
CA ASN A 451 9.46 19.28 -5.08
C ASN A 451 9.23 19.57 -6.57
N THR A 452 9.60 18.63 -7.42
CA THR A 452 9.49 18.79 -8.88
C THR A 452 8.04 18.83 -9.40
N PHE A 453 7.06 18.39 -8.60
CA PHE A 453 5.64 18.44 -8.98
C PHE A 453 5.14 19.88 -9.17
N ASP A 454 5.55 20.78 -8.28
CA ASP A 454 5.13 22.18 -8.28
C ASP A 454 6.28 23.17 -8.40
N GLN A 455 7.52 22.65 -8.59
CA GLN A 455 8.74 23.45 -8.79
C GLN A 455 9.09 24.38 -7.62
N TYR A 456 8.81 23.97 -6.37
CA TYR A 456 9.16 24.73 -5.17
C TYR A 456 10.11 23.97 -4.25
N ASP A 457 10.96 24.70 -3.55
CA ASP A 457 11.68 24.18 -2.39
C ASP A 457 10.77 24.22 -1.16
N TYR A 458 10.79 23.16 -0.35
CA TYR A 458 9.95 23.05 0.84
C TYR A 458 10.76 23.15 2.13
N ILE A 459 10.25 23.93 3.08
CA ILE A 459 10.79 24.02 4.43
C ILE A 459 9.75 23.52 5.44
N GLY A 460 10.17 22.65 6.34
CA GLY A 460 9.37 22.15 7.45
C GLY A 460 9.05 23.24 8.45
N ASN A 461 7.95 23.05 9.20
CA ASN A 461 7.54 24.00 10.22
C ASN A 461 7.35 23.28 11.57
N PRO A 462 8.25 23.46 12.54
CA PRO A 462 8.15 22.83 13.85
C PRO A 462 6.98 23.33 14.70
N ARG A 463 6.29 24.40 14.29
CA ARG A 463 5.12 24.97 14.98
C ARG A 463 3.79 24.42 14.47
N LEU A 464 3.80 23.39 13.60
CA LEU A 464 2.60 22.78 13.09
C LEU A 464 1.75 22.16 14.22
N LYS A 465 0.44 22.37 14.12
CA LYS A 465 -0.55 21.67 14.93
C LYS A 465 -0.84 20.30 14.33
N ASN A 466 -1.28 19.36 15.17
CA ASN A 466 -1.81 18.09 14.68
C ASN A 466 -2.95 18.32 13.67
N GLU A 467 -2.89 17.60 12.58
CA GLU A 467 -4.00 17.52 11.63
C GLU A 467 -5.05 16.54 12.17
N SER A 468 -6.32 16.87 12.04
CA SER A 468 -7.40 15.96 12.40
C SER A 468 -8.50 15.95 11.34
N ALA A 469 -9.25 14.86 11.30
CA ALA A 469 -10.42 14.74 10.43
C ALA A 469 -11.58 14.04 11.11
N THR A 470 -12.79 14.49 10.81
CA THR A 470 -14.03 13.74 11.04
C THR A 470 -14.37 13.00 9.75
N GLU A 471 -14.60 11.69 9.84
CA GLU A 471 -15.08 10.86 8.73
C GLU A 471 -16.54 10.52 8.92
N LEU A 472 -17.32 10.60 7.83
CA LEU A 472 -18.62 9.98 7.67
C LEU A 472 -18.53 9.00 6.52
N SER A 473 -18.99 7.76 6.70
CA SER A 473 -18.92 6.72 5.68
C SER A 473 -20.24 5.96 5.55
N ALA A 474 -20.55 5.53 4.33
CA ALA A 474 -21.69 4.71 4.01
C ALA A 474 -21.29 3.66 2.97
N LYS A 475 -21.65 2.41 3.21
CA LYS A 475 -21.51 1.30 2.26
C LYS A 475 -22.83 0.59 2.15
N LEU A 476 -23.29 0.41 0.93
CA LEU A 476 -24.47 -0.36 0.58
C LEU A 476 -24.07 -1.44 -0.42
N ARG A 477 -24.38 -2.68 -0.11
CA ARG A 477 -24.30 -3.78 -1.07
C ARG A 477 -25.69 -4.39 -1.23
N TRP A 478 -26.16 -4.52 -2.46
CA TRP A 478 -27.44 -5.11 -2.81
C TRP A 478 -27.21 -6.32 -3.72
N MET A 479 -27.71 -7.49 -3.31
CA MET A 479 -27.51 -8.79 -3.94
C MET A 479 -28.86 -9.47 -4.18
N PRO A 480 -29.72 -8.92 -5.06
CA PRO A 480 -31.09 -9.44 -5.28
C PRO A 480 -31.11 -10.87 -5.83
N SER A 481 -30.00 -11.32 -6.36
CA SER A 481 -29.83 -12.69 -6.86
C SER A 481 -28.36 -13.11 -6.80
N GLY A 482 -28.09 -14.40 -6.88
CA GLY A 482 -26.70 -14.89 -7.00
C GLY A 482 -25.99 -14.48 -8.30
N ARG A 483 -26.67 -13.79 -9.21
CA ARG A 483 -26.14 -13.34 -10.50
C ARG A 483 -25.85 -11.85 -10.56
N PHE A 484 -26.31 -11.07 -9.62
CA PHE A 484 -26.15 -9.61 -9.63
C PHE A 484 -25.80 -9.07 -8.24
N ASN A 485 -24.81 -8.22 -8.20
CA ASN A 485 -24.37 -7.50 -7.01
C ASN A 485 -24.11 -6.04 -7.37
N LEU A 486 -24.65 -5.13 -6.60
CA LEU A 486 -24.41 -3.68 -6.70
C LEU A 486 -23.86 -3.18 -5.37
N SER A 487 -22.70 -2.54 -5.40
CA SER A 487 -22.08 -1.92 -4.24
C SER A 487 -21.93 -0.43 -4.44
N PHE A 488 -22.36 0.35 -3.47
CA PHE A 488 -22.12 1.79 -3.38
C PHE A 488 -21.30 2.05 -2.12
N ASP A 489 -20.17 2.73 -2.28
CA ASP A 489 -19.29 3.13 -1.20
C ASP A 489 -19.07 4.64 -1.26
N ALA A 490 -19.25 5.35 -0.13
CA ALA A 490 -19.02 6.79 -0.03
C ALA A 490 -18.37 7.13 1.30
N ASN A 491 -17.47 8.10 1.29
CA ASN A 491 -16.90 8.69 2.49
C ASN A 491 -16.65 10.19 2.32
N ALA A 492 -16.75 10.90 3.43
CA ALA A 492 -16.49 12.32 3.54
C ALA A 492 -15.54 12.57 4.70
N PHE A 493 -14.42 13.23 4.43
CA PHE A 493 -13.43 13.64 5.43
C PHE A 493 -13.47 15.15 5.57
N LEU A 494 -13.76 15.62 6.76
CA LEU A 494 -13.79 17.03 7.15
C LEU A 494 -12.57 17.30 8.03
N PHE A 495 -11.58 17.97 7.46
CA PHE A 495 -10.31 18.24 8.11
C PHE A 495 -10.33 19.55 8.92
N SER A 496 -9.56 19.53 10.01
CA SER A 496 -9.12 20.71 10.74
C SER A 496 -7.60 20.73 10.81
N ASN A 497 -6.99 21.89 10.70
CA ASN A 497 -5.54 22.07 10.66
C ASN A 497 -4.87 21.24 9.53
N TYR A 498 -5.45 21.21 8.34
CA TYR A 498 -4.92 20.48 7.20
C TYR A 498 -3.51 20.94 6.85
N ILE A 499 -2.53 20.01 6.81
CA ILE A 499 -1.12 20.35 6.58
C ILE A 499 -0.85 20.31 5.08
N ILE A 500 -0.34 21.43 4.55
CA ILE A 500 0.08 21.57 3.14
C ILE A 500 1.15 22.67 3.02
N GLY A 501 1.97 22.62 1.97
CA GLY A 501 2.92 23.68 1.64
C GLY A 501 2.23 24.99 1.25
N GLN A 502 2.65 26.10 1.83
CA GLN A 502 2.15 27.44 1.55
C GLN A 502 3.29 28.33 1.05
N PHE A 503 3.07 29.06 -0.05
CA PHE A 503 4.09 29.93 -0.63
C PHE A 503 4.53 31.03 0.36
N GLU A 504 5.86 31.19 0.51
CA GLU A 504 6.48 32.20 1.38
C GLU A 504 7.35 33.15 0.53
N PRO A 505 6.81 34.29 0.11
CA PRO A 505 7.47 35.18 -0.87
C PRO A 505 8.73 35.85 -0.34
N ARG A 506 8.99 35.81 0.98
CA ARG A 506 10.18 36.41 1.59
C ARG A 506 11.40 35.52 1.53
N LEU A 507 11.26 34.24 1.12
CA LEU A 507 12.34 33.28 1.04
C LEU A 507 12.76 33.05 -0.39
N SER A 508 14.07 32.93 -0.61
CA SER A 508 14.65 32.60 -1.91
C SER A 508 14.88 31.10 -2.03
N ALA A 509 14.55 30.53 -3.18
CA ALA A 509 14.86 29.13 -3.49
C ALA A 509 16.38 28.89 -3.48
N MET A 510 16.77 27.69 -3.10
CA MET A 510 18.15 27.19 -3.21
C MET A 510 18.35 26.33 -4.47
N THR A 511 17.34 25.61 -4.89
CA THR A 511 17.40 24.82 -6.12
C THR A 511 17.28 25.73 -7.35
N VAL A 512 18.18 25.58 -8.31
CA VAL A 512 18.29 26.46 -9.50
C VAL A 512 16.98 26.56 -10.28
N ALA A 513 16.25 25.43 -10.44
CA ALA A 513 14.99 25.36 -11.18
C ALA A 513 13.74 25.68 -10.34
N ALA A 514 13.86 25.96 -9.06
CA ALA A 514 12.70 26.19 -8.19
C ALA A 514 12.16 27.62 -8.36
N GLU A 515 10.83 27.75 -8.47
CA GLU A 515 10.11 29.01 -8.62
C GLU A 515 10.02 29.82 -7.31
N GLY A 516 10.38 29.23 -6.18
CA GLY A 516 10.34 29.86 -4.88
C GLY A 516 10.34 28.85 -3.73
N VAL A 517 9.92 29.31 -2.56
CA VAL A 517 9.89 28.49 -1.34
C VAL A 517 8.46 28.35 -0.82
N LYS A 518 8.09 27.13 -0.43
CA LYS A 518 6.90 26.84 0.36
C LYS A 518 7.29 26.39 1.76
N VAL A 519 6.58 26.90 2.76
CA VAL A 519 6.69 26.46 4.14
C VAL A 519 5.45 25.67 4.51
N TYR A 520 5.62 24.52 5.16
CA TYR A 520 4.45 23.77 5.62
C TYR A 520 3.64 24.57 6.64
N GLY A 521 2.32 24.59 6.43
CA GLY A 521 1.39 25.32 7.28
C GLY A 521 0.09 24.55 7.49
N ASN A 522 -0.69 24.98 8.48
CA ASN A 522 -2.03 24.45 8.72
C ASN A 522 -3.08 25.34 8.04
N LEU A 523 -3.84 24.80 7.11
CA LEU A 523 -5.12 25.41 6.70
C LEU A 523 -6.14 25.17 7.82
N SER A 524 -7.02 26.14 8.06
CA SER A 524 -8.05 26.03 9.10
C SER A 524 -8.97 24.83 8.88
N SER A 525 -9.33 24.56 7.63
CA SER A 525 -10.15 23.42 7.22
C SER A 525 -9.83 22.95 5.80
N ALA A 526 -10.21 21.72 5.50
CA ALA A 526 -10.26 21.15 4.15
C ALA A 526 -11.31 20.05 4.12
N SER A 527 -11.74 19.63 2.94
CA SER A 527 -12.65 18.50 2.81
C SER A 527 -12.23 17.59 1.65
N VAL A 528 -12.43 16.28 1.82
CA VAL A 528 -12.27 15.28 0.76
C VAL A 528 -13.50 14.39 0.75
N LEU A 529 -14.16 14.31 -0.38
CA LEU A 529 -15.36 13.50 -0.62
C LEU A 529 -15.02 12.44 -1.68
N ASN A 530 -15.39 11.19 -1.44
CA ASN A 530 -15.22 10.10 -2.36
C ASN A 530 -16.52 9.33 -2.48
N ALA A 531 -16.86 8.88 -3.69
CA ALA A 531 -17.96 7.96 -3.92
C ALA A 531 -17.60 7.00 -5.06
N SER A 532 -17.99 5.73 -4.92
CA SER A 532 -17.84 4.72 -5.95
C SER A 532 -19.07 3.83 -6.05
N LEU A 533 -19.37 3.40 -7.27
CA LEU A 533 -20.44 2.47 -7.59
C LEU A 533 -19.81 1.29 -8.36
N THR A 534 -19.93 0.10 -7.81
CA THR A 534 -19.45 -1.13 -8.46
C THR A 534 -20.63 -2.08 -8.70
N SER A 535 -20.85 -2.48 -9.93
CA SER A 535 -21.80 -3.54 -10.29
C SER A 535 -21.05 -4.79 -10.75
N GLN A 536 -21.50 -5.95 -10.30
CA GLN A 536 -21.02 -7.24 -10.77
C GLN A 536 -22.22 -8.05 -11.26
N TRP A 537 -22.14 -8.50 -12.50
CA TRP A 537 -23.22 -9.22 -13.16
C TRP A 537 -22.68 -10.51 -13.80
N HIS A 538 -23.40 -11.61 -13.58
CA HIS A 538 -23.12 -12.93 -14.16
C HIS A 538 -24.22 -13.29 -15.15
N PRO A 539 -24.22 -12.75 -16.39
CA PRO A 539 -25.25 -13.06 -17.39
C PRO A 539 -25.26 -14.54 -17.76
N LEU A 540 -24.09 -15.14 -17.76
CA LEU A 540 -23.88 -16.57 -18.00
C LEU A 540 -23.01 -17.15 -16.88
N ARG A 541 -23.06 -18.48 -16.67
CA ARG A 541 -22.17 -19.14 -15.68
C ARG A 541 -20.69 -18.92 -15.94
N ALA A 542 -20.32 -18.78 -17.21
CA ALA A 542 -18.94 -18.58 -17.64
C ALA A 542 -18.53 -17.10 -17.74
N LEU A 543 -19.49 -16.16 -17.71
CA LEU A 543 -19.22 -14.74 -17.96
C LEU A 543 -19.55 -13.88 -16.75
N THR A 544 -18.59 -13.09 -16.33
CA THR A 544 -18.74 -12.03 -15.32
C THR A 544 -18.45 -10.68 -15.95
N ALA A 545 -19.33 -9.72 -15.76
CA ALA A 545 -19.11 -8.32 -16.07
C ALA A 545 -19.03 -7.52 -14.76
N GLU A 546 -17.97 -6.76 -14.56
CA GLU A 546 -17.81 -5.85 -13.43
C GLU A 546 -17.61 -4.44 -13.96
N THR A 547 -18.41 -3.49 -13.46
CA THR A 547 -18.26 -2.07 -13.79
C THR A 547 -18.03 -1.29 -12.51
N THR A 548 -17.02 -0.42 -12.49
CA THR A 548 -16.75 0.49 -11.39
C THR A 548 -16.74 1.92 -11.92
N LEU A 549 -17.48 2.80 -11.26
CA LEU A 549 -17.51 4.24 -11.49
C LEU A 549 -17.09 4.92 -10.20
N SER A 550 -16.18 5.89 -10.26
CA SER A 550 -15.71 6.60 -9.07
C SER A 550 -15.62 8.12 -9.32
N ILE A 551 -15.92 8.89 -8.30
CA ILE A 551 -15.81 10.35 -8.30
C ILE A 551 -15.23 10.80 -6.97
N ALA A 552 -14.40 11.85 -7.03
CA ALA A 552 -13.85 12.48 -5.85
C ALA A 552 -13.87 14.01 -5.98
N ARG A 553 -13.89 14.69 -4.84
CA ARG A 553 -13.74 16.14 -4.74
C ARG A 553 -12.98 16.49 -3.48
N GLY A 554 -11.95 17.32 -3.62
CA GLY A 554 -11.18 17.89 -2.51
C GLY A 554 -11.17 19.40 -2.60
N THR A 555 -11.42 20.10 -1.47
CA THR A 555 -11.37 21.56 -1.40
C THR A 555 -10.67 22.03 -0.14
N ASP A 556 -9.96 23.14 -0.25
CA ASP A 556 -9.36 23.85 0.89
C ASP A 556 -10.37 24.73 1.62
N ASN A 557 -9.90 25.52 2.60
CA ASN A 557 -10.71 26.39 3.45
C ASN A 557 -11.36 27.58 2.74
N VAL A 558 -10.97 27.91 1.51
CA VAL A 558 -11.56 28.97 0.69
C VAL A 558 -12.32 28.43 -0.52
N GLY A 559 -12.36 27.10 -0.66
CA GLY A 559 -13.07 26.40 -1.74
C GLY A 559 -12.22 26.09 -2.97
N ASP A 560 -10.90 26.38 -2.93
CA ASP A 560 -9.99 26.02 -4.00
C ASP A 560 -9.75 24.49 -4.02
N PRO A 561 -9.60 23.88 -5.21
CA PRO A 561 -9.31 22.45 -5.31
C PRO A 561 -8.00 22.06 -4.61
N LEU A 562 -8.02 20.96 -3.87
CA LEU A 562 -6.82 20.30 -3.37
C LEU A 562 -6.11 19.57 -4.52
N PRO A 563 -4.75 19.44 -4.47
CA PRO A 563 -4.01 18.72 -5.49
C PRO A 563 -4.17 17.19 -5.36
N LEU A 564 -3.92 16.48 -6.45
CA LEU A 564 -3.91 15.01 -6.54
C LEU A 564 -5.26 14.37 -6.16
N ILE A 565 -6.37 15.04 -6.47
CA ILE A 565 -7.72 14.51 -6.34
C ILE A 565 -8.13 13.86 -7.66
N ALA A 566 -8.54 12.60 -7.61
CA ALA A 566 -8.90 11.83 -8.78
C ALA A 566 -10.09 12.45 -9.53
N PRO A 567 -10.00 12.63 -10.85
CA PRO A 567 -11.17 12.97 -11.67
C PRO A 567 -12.15 11.79 -11.74
N PHE A 568 -13.32 11.99 -12.34
CA PHE A 568 -14.23 10.88 -12.61
C PHE A 568 -13.51 9.76 -13.34
N SER A 569 -13.56 8.55 -12.78
CA SER A 569 -12.92 7.36 -13.30
C SER A 569 -13.92 6.23 -13.54
N TYR A 570 -13.62 5.40 -14.53
CA TYR A 570 -14.46 4.26 -14.89
C TYR A 570 -13.62 3.05 -15.29
N SER A 571 -14.14 1.86 -14.97
CA SER A 571 -13.61 0.60 -15.48
C SER A 571 -14.74 -0.37 -15.81
N LEU A 572 -14.57 -1.11 -16.90
CA LEU A 572 -15.40 -2.26 -17.27
C LEU A 572 -14.47 -3.46 -17.41
N ARG A 573 -14.72 -4.48 -16.60
CA ARG A 573 -13.99 -5.74 -16.63
C ARG A 573 -14.92 -6.86 -17.08
N LEU A 574 -14.53 -7.56 -18.11
CA LEU A 574 -15.20 -8.76 -18.61
C LEU A 574 -14.32 -9.97 -18.32
N LEU A 575 -14.86 -10.97 -17.67
CA LEU A 575 -14.17 -12.19 -17.31
C LEU A 575 -14.95 -13.39 -17.85
N TYR A 576 -14.36 -14.09 -18.81
CA TYR A 576 -14.89 -15.35 -19.32
C TYR A 576 -14.05 -16.51 -18.80
N THR A 577 -14.69 -17.48 -18.16
CA THR A 577 -14.00 -18.63 -17.56
C THR A 577 -14.66 -19.92 -18.04
N ASN A 578 -13.85 -20.83 -18.57
CA ASN A 578 -14.26 -22.20 -18.84
C ASN A 578 -13.28 -23.19 -18.20
N SER A 579 -13.39 -24.48 -18.52
CA SER A 579 -12.51 -25.53 -17.97
C SER A 579 -11.05 -25.45 -18.43
N LEU A 580 -10.76 -24.77 -19.54
CA LEU A 580 -9.45 -24.72 -20.18
C LEU A 580 -8.72 -23.39 -19.92
N PHE A 581 -9.43 -22.27 -19.96
CA PHE A 581 -8.83 -20.96 -19.85
C PHE A 581 -9.75 -19.93 -19.21
N LEU A 582 -9.15 -18.86 -18.74
CA LEU A 582 -9.78 -17.63 -18.31
C LEU A 582 -9.35 -16.52 -19.26
N LEU A 583 -10.32 -15.80 -19.83
CA LEU A 583 -10.07 -14.60 -20.64
C LEU A 583 -10.57 -13.38 -19.89
N ARG A 584 -9.75 -12.37 -19.78
CA ARG A 584 -10.05 -11.10 -19.11
C ARG A 584 -9.85 -9.95 -20.08
N GLY A 585 -10.89 -9.14 -20.28
CA GLY A 585 -10.83 -7.85 -20.95
C GLY A 585 -11.09 -6.74 -19.95
N VAL A 586 -10.30 -5.66 -19.98
CA VAL A 586 -10.46 -4.50 -19.11
C VAL A 586 -10.44 -3.24 -19.97
N LEU A 587 -11.50 -2.43 -19.89
CA LEU A 587 -11.53 -1.07 -20.38
C LEU A 587 -11.49 -0.17 -19.17
N ARG A 588 -10.55 0.78 -19.11
CA ARG A 588 -10.40 1.72 -18.00
C ARG A 588 -10.02 3.09 -18.50
N GLY A 589 -10.43 4.12 -17.76
CA GLY A 589 -10.13 5.48 -18.15
C GLY A 589 -10.54 6.51 -17.11
N HIS A 590 -10.13 7.76 -17.38
CA HIS A 590 -10.51 8.94 -16.61
C HIS A 590 -11.10 10.00 -17.54
N ALA A 591 -12.07 10.77 -17.03
CA ALA A 591 -12.48 12.00 -17.68
C ALA A 591 -11.39 13.06 -17.57
N ARG A 592 -11.49 14.12 -18.38
CA ARG A 592 -10.62 15.29 -18.23
C ARG A 592 -10.72 15.84 -16.81
N GLN A 593 -9.59 16.11 -16.18
CA GLN A 593 -9.55 16.74 -14.87
C GLN A 593 -9.88 18.23 -15.01
N THR A 594 -11.10 18.61 -14.64
CA THR A 594 -11.56 20.01 -14.69
C THR A 594 -11.44 20.71 -13.34
N ASN A 595 -11.29 19.94 -12.26
CA ASN A 595 -11.16 20.41 -10.88
C ASN A 595 -9.81 19.95 -10.36
N TYR A 596 -8.79 20.79 -10.45
CA TYR A 596 -7.40 20.49 -10.09
C TYR A 596 -6.79 21.61 -9.27
N GLY A 597 -5.80 21.30 -8.45
CA GLY A 597 -5.16 22.20 -7.51
C GLY A 597 -4.13 23.15 -8.14
N ALA A 598 -4.54 24.02 -9.09
CA ALA A 598 -3.64 24.96 -9.76
C ALA A 598 -2.85 25.85 -8.78
N LYS A 599 -3.46 26.29 -7.68
CA LYS A 599 -2.82 27.04 -6.59
C LYS A 599 -1.65 26.26 -5.95
N TYR A 600 -1.69 24.92 -6.02
CA TYR A 600 -0.70 24.03 -5.44
C TYR A 600 0.27 23.47 -6.48
N GLY A 601 0.25 23.99 -7.73
CA GLY A 601 1.17 23.61 -8.81
C GLY A 601 0.66 22.48 -9.71
N GLU A 602 -0.55 21.96 -9.47
CA GLU A 602 -1.13 20.93 -10.31
C GLU A 602 -1.56 21.49 -11.68
N THR A 603 -1.33 20.70 -12.72
CA THR A 603 -1.76 21.02 -14.09
C THR A 603 -2.91 20.14 -14.53
N GLN A 604 -3.74 20.65 -15.47
CA GLN A 604 -4.87 19.92 -15.99
C GLN A 604 -4.43 18.65 -16.74
N THR A 605 -5.05 17.52 -16.42
CA THR A 605 -4.82 16.25 -17.11
C THR A 605 -5.92 15.96 -18.13
N PRO A 606 -5.59 15.58 -19.38
CA PRO A 606 -6.56 15.21 -20.41
C PRO A 606 -7.27 13.91 -20.09
N ALA A 607 -8.44 13.70 -20.69
CA ALA A 607 -9.16 12.43 -20.62
C ALA A 607 -8.39 11.33 -21.37
N TRP A 608 -8.49 10.11 -20.87
CA TRP A 608 -7.90 8.95 -21.52
C TRP A 608 -8.72 7.67 -21.32
N THR A 609 -8.56 6.73 -22.23
CA THR A 609 -9.16 5.38 -22.17
C THR A 609 -8.20 4.38 -22.75
N VAL A 610 -8.01 3.26 -22.06
CA VAL A 610 -7.17 2.14 -22.53
C VAL A 610 -7.90 0.81 -22.38
N VAL A 611 -7.48 -0.17 -23.20
CA VAL A 611 -8.02 -1.53 -23.18
C VAL A 611 -6.88 -2.50 -22.96
N ASP A 612 -7.06 -3.41 -22.02
CA ASP A 612 -6.14 -4.50 -21.70
C ASP A 612 -6.83 -5.85 -21.91
N ILE A 613 -6.11 -6.85 -22.45
CA ILE A 613 -6.61 -8.19 -22.65
C ILE A 613 -5.61 -9.19 -22.07
N THR A 614 -6.10 -10.17 -21.31
CA THR A 614 -5.29 -11.23 -20.71
C THR A 614 -5.96 -12.58 -20.84
N ALA A 615 -5.19 -13.60 -21.19
CA ALA A 615 -5.58 -15.00 -21.14
C ALA A 615 -4.75 -15.73 -20.08
N GLU A 616 -5.40 -16.58 -19.30
CA GLU A 616 -4.76 -17.45 -18.29
C GLU A 616 -5.20 -18.88 -18.53
N THR A 617 -4.26 -19.84 -18.50
CA THR A 617 -4.56 -21.28 -18.63
C THR A 617 -3.73 -22.09 -17.65
N ASP A 618 -4.30 -23.20 -17.16
CA ASP A 618 -3.60 -24.21 -16.39
C ASP A 618 -2.94 -25.21 -17.36
N LEU A 619 -1.65 -25.48 -17.17
CA LEU A 619 -0.88 -26.39 -17.99
C LEU A 619 -0.78 -27.81 -17.38
N LYS A 620 -1.64 -28.19 -16.42
CA LYS A 620 -1.61 -29.52 -15.77
C LYS A 620 -1.65 -30.69 -16.75
N TRP A 621 -2.23 -30.49 -17.93
CA TRP A 621 -2.22 -31.49 -19.02
C TRP A 621 -0.80 -31.77 -19.55
N LEU A 622 0.12 -30.79 -19.43
CA LEU A 622 1.52 -30.91 -19.85
C LEU A 622 2.45 -31.30 -18.69
N THR A 623 2.26 -30.69 -17.51
CA THR A 623 3.15 -30.84 -16.34
C THR A 623 2.76 -31.99 -15.41
N GLY A 624 1.58 -32.59 -15.63
CA GLY A 624 1.03 -33.63 -14.77
C GLY A 624 0.30 -33.06 -13.55
N LYS A 625 -0.38 -33.92 -12.80
CA LYS A 625 -1.26 -33.51 -11.69
C LYS A 625 -0.51 -33.02 -10.46
N SER A 626 0.79 -33.34 -10.35
CA SER A 626 1.61 -32.97 -9.18
C SER A 626 2.15 -31.57 -9.23
N ILE A 627 2.12 -30.89 -10.38
CA ILE A 627 2.64 -29.54 -10.55
C ILE A 627 1.47 -28.62 -10.93
N ASP A 628 1.15 -27.69 -10.08
CA ASP A 628 0.26 -26.58 -10.42
C ASP A 628 1.00 -25.59 -11.31
N SER A 629 0.56 -25.49 -12.57
CA SER A 629 1.24 -24.66 -13.57
C SER A 629 0.24 -23.69 -14.19
N THR A 630 0.56 -22.41 -14.16
CA THR A 630 -0.30 -21.35 -14.71
C THR A 630 0.48 -20.52 -15.71
N LEU A 631 -0.01 -20.49 -16.95
CA LEU A 631 0.51 -19.60 -17.99
C LEU A 631 -0.44 -18.41 -18.16
N ARG A 632 0.11 -17.21 -18.20
CA ARG A 632 -0.60 -15.96 -18.50
C ARG A 632 0.05 -15.26 -19.68
N LEU A 633 -0.79 -14.79 -20.57
CA LEU A 633 -0.41 -14.01 -21.74
C LEU A 633 -1.33 -12.79 -21.79
N GLY A 634 -0.79 -11.62 -22.10
CA GLY A 634 -1.64 -10.45 -22.20
C GLY A 634 -1.04 -9.30 -22.98
N VAL A 635 -1.91 -8.35 -23.28
CA VAL A 635 -1.57 -7.09 -23.92
C VAL A 635 -2.19 -5.98 -23.06
N GLU A 636 -1.36 -5.08 -22.59
CA GLU A 636 -1.77 -3.83 -21.91
C GLU A 636 -1.72 -2.70 -22.94
N ASN A 637 -2.64 -1.73 -22.80
CA ASN A 637 -2.78 -0.61 -23.73
C ASN A 637 -2.80 -1.08 -25.20
N LEU A 638 -3.76 -1.94 -25.52
CA LEU A 638 -3.90 -2.63 -26.80
C LEU A 638 -3.76 -1.70 -28.02
N PHE A 639 -4.29 -0.48 -27.92
CA PHE A 639 -4.32 0.50 -29.02
C PHE A 639 -3.13 1.45 -29.03
N ASP A 640 -2.12 1.21 -28.16
CA ASP A 640 -0.91 2.03 -28.06
C ASP A 640 -1.21 3.51 -27.82
N HIS A 641 -2.22 3.79 -27.00
CA HIS A 641 -2.64 5.15 -26.68
C HIS A 641 -1.59 5.85 -25.81
N ARG A 642 -1.20 7.07 -26.19
CA ARG A 642 -0.34 7.93 -25.36
C ARG A 642 -1.21 8.66 -24.35
N TYR A 643 -0.93 8.47 -23.06
CA TYR A 643 -1.72 9.10 -22.00
C TYR A 643 -0.89 9.33 -20.74
N THR A 644 -1.37 10.24 -19.91
CA THR A 644 -0.90 10.52 -18.55
C THR A 644 -2.09 10.46 -17.61
N THR A 645 -1.84 10.18 -16.34
CA THR A 645 -2.86 10.24 -15.29
C THR A 645 -2.64 11.47 -14.41
N TYR A 646 -3.65 11.88 -13.66
CA TYR A 646 -3.56 13.02 -12.73
C TYR A 646 -2.51 12.82 -11.62
N SER A 647 -2.10 11.58 -11.35
CA SER A 647 -1.10 11.20 -10.34
C SER A 647 0.27 10.86 -10.94
N ASP A 648 0.46 11.04 -12.24
CA ASP A 648 1.76 10.94 -12.89
C ASP A 648 2.53 12.25 -12.64
N TRP A 649 3.56 12.18 -11.80
CA TRP A 649 4.38 13.30 -11.39
C TRP A 649 5.02 13.98 -12.60
N CYS A 650 4.96 15.29 -12.69
CA CYS A 650 5.44 16.07 -13.85
C CYS A 650 4.86 15.63 -15.21
N GLY A 651 3.69 14.96 -15.22
CA GLY A 651 3.04 14.52 -16.45
C GLY A 651 3.82 13.45 -17.22
N ILE A 652 4.66 12.63 -16.58
CA ILE A 652 5.36 11.53 -17.26
C ILE A 652 4.34 10.60 -17.93
N PRO A 653 4.56 10.22 -19.21
CA PRO A 653 3.61 9.39 -19.91
C PRO A 653 3.58 7.96 -19.35
N GLN A 654 2.44 7.32 -19.46
CA GLN A 654 2.25 5.90 -19.14
C GLN A 654 2.87 5.02 -20.23
N LYS A 655 3.15 3.74 -19.91
CA LYS A 655 3.62 2.75 -20.89
C LYS A 655 2.67 2.70 -22.10
N GLY A 656 3.22 2.70 -23.31
CA GLY A 656 2.53 2.34 -24.53
C GLY A 656 2.12 0.86 -24.51
N ARG A 657 1.77 0.31 -25.67
CA ARG A 657 1.41 -1.10 -25.78
C ARG A 657 2.50 -1.99 -25.22
N ASN A 658 2.10 -2.92 -24.36
CA ASN A 658 2.97 -3.86 -23.66
C ASN A 658 2.41 -5.27 -23.79
N ILE A 659 3.18 -6.20 -24.35
CA ILE A 659 2.85 -7.61 -24.41
C ILE A 659 3.60 -8.31 -23.28
N PHE A 660 2.93 -9.13 -22.50
CA PHE A 660 3.57 -9.87 -21.43
C PHE A 660 3.24 -11.35 -21.46
N ILE A 661 4.16 -12.14 -20.93
CA ILE A 661 4.01 -13.56 -20.65
C ILE A 661 4.47 -13.82 -19.21
N SER A 662 3.74 -14.64 -18.46
CA SER A 662 4.22 -15.14 -17.16
C SER A 662 3.85 -16.60 -16.97
N LEU A 663 4.81 -17.37 -16.44
CA LEU A 663 4.66 -18.79 -16.09
C LEU A 663 4.90 -18.93 -14.59
N THR A 664 3.97 -19.58 -13.89
CA THR A 664 4.10 -19.94 -12.48
C THR A 664 3.98 -21.44 -12.34
N LEU A 665 4.90 -22.05 -11.62
CA LEU A 665 4.97 -23.48 -11.32
C LEU A 665 5.00 -23.65 -9.80
N ASP A 666 4.14 -24.50 -9.25
CA ASP A 666 4.12 -24.84 -7.82
C ASP A 666 4.03 -26.38 -7.65
N TYR A 667 4.94 -26.94 -6.83
CA TYR A 667 5.00 -28.36 -6.48
C TYR A 667 4.87 -28.57 -5.00
#